data_cc5cc95f76ffae61493f7680e5b71f8f
#
_entry.id   cc5cc95f76ffae61493f7680e5b71f8f
#
_cell.length_a   1.000
_cell.length_b   1.000
_cell.length_c   1.000
_cell.angle_alpha   90.00
_cell.angle_beta   90.00
_cell.angle_gamma   90.00
#
_symmetry.space_group_name_H-M   'P 1'
#
loop_
_entity.id
_entity.type
_entity.pdbx_description
1 polymer ?
#
loop_
_entity_poly.entity_id
_entity_poly.type
_entity_poly.pdbx_seq_one_letter_code
_entity_poly.pdbx_strand_id
1 'polypeptide(L)'
;MSPENVSLSVIVPVHGVQGYLRQCLDSILEPGHANLEVIAVDDKSPDGCGAILDEYAERDSRVRVFHLEQNVGLGEARNYGLDQATGEYVWFFDSDDYATEGAVQAILDRLTRTRPDVLIFDYARGYWHGKVQRSVINDLFRTPPPPDVFELSQRPSVLQLMMTAWNKAIRREFLVELGLRFSSGFYEDLNVTYPILMAAERLSLLDRTCYIYRQRRRGAITRTAGKKHFDAFAQYERVFAFMAAHPEAAQYKPLMFDRTIWHLLVILERGDRVTRKDEPAFFHEMSELYRRHIPAGHTPPDEGQLAAKYRLIERDAHSTFARLRRINAQRIAARRKVGAVKRQAVSLGGHLKRRGRGLYYRLQLRRPIDPNLAVYAAYWYRGYACNPAAIYEAAQRLAPQIKGVWVVKPGVSVPKGIPYVRAGSQECARVLARAKYFVNNVNFPDNVVKRKGTVHLQTQHGTPLKKMGLDQMDHPVGANHMDFRKLIDRSDRWDFLISANPLMSEAWDREFPCSYEMLEIGYPRNDRFYRSSPEEVARLRAKIGVPRGKKAILYCPTHRDYLADFRPQFDLAAFMDRLGPDYVLLLRAHYYYKVAEPDWPSEKVIDVSEYPSVEALCLASDALLTDYSSIMFDYANLDDRPIVIFANDWDTYVLTRGVNFDITSFPPGVIATTEDELARAFTTGAAWGDAAVKHRADFRARFCPWDDGQAAERAVRRVFLSEKS
;
A
#
# COMPACT_ATOMS: atom_id res chain seq x y z
N MET A 1 8.75 16.36 45.74
CA MET A 1 8.21 17.00 44.53
C MET A 1 8.16 15.93 43.46
N SER A 2 6.97 15.58 42.95
CA SER A 2 6.89 14.73 41.78
C SER A 2 7.64 15.42 40.65
N PRO A 3 8.51 14.75 39.88
CA PRO A 3 9.15 15.38 38.76
C PRO A 3 8.05 15.87 37.79
N GLU A 4 8.10 17.17 37.45
CA GLU A 4 7.18 17.70 36.43
C GLU A 4 7.33 16.89 35.17
N ASN A 5 6.22 16.35 34.65
CA ASN A 5 6.21 15.56 33.43
C ASN A 5 6.65 16.43 32.26
N VAL A 6 7.63 15.94 31.48
CA VAL A 6 8.07 16.61 30.26
C VAL A 6 6.96 16.62 29.19
N SER A 7 6.96 17.65 28.35
CA SER A 7 6.10 17.71 27.16
C SER A 7 6.87 17.33 25.90
N LEU A 8 6.20 16.65 24.99
CA LEU A 8 6.77 16.14 23.73
C LEU A 8 5.97 16.60 22.52
N SER A 9 6.63 17.28 21.58
CA SER A 9 6.07 17.59 20.27
C SER A 9 6.56 16.55 19.27
N VAL A 10 5.64 15.81 18.66
CA VAL A 10 5.95 14.89 17.55
C VAL A 10 5.66 15.61 16.24
N ILE A 11 6.70 15.84 15.44
CA ILE A 11 6.62 16.55 14.17
C ILE A 11 6.54 15.53 13.04
N VAL A 12 5.42 15.53 12.32
CA VAL A 12 5.11 14.54 11.27
C VAL A 12 4.99 15.24 9.91
N PRO A 13 6.06 15.30 9.11
CA PRO A 13 5.98 15.76 7.72
C PRO A 13 5.26 14.72 6.85
N VAL A 14 4.31 15.16 6.03
CA VAL A 14 3.42 14.28 5.27
C VAL A 14 3.45 14.65 3.79
N HIS A 15 3.76 13.67 2.92
CA HIS A 15 3.64 13.83 1.48
C HIS A 15 3.45 12.50 0.76
N GLY A 16 2.27 12.27 0.14
CA GLY A 16 2.00 11.12 -0.72
C GLY A 16 2.10 9.77 0.00
N VAL A 17 1.50 9.64 1.20
CA VAL A 17 1.61 8.45 2.08
C VAL A 17 0.25 8.01 2.66
N GLN A 18 -0.86 8.32 2.01
CA GLN A 18 -2.21 8.07 2.52
C GLN A 18 -2.43 6.64 3.04
N GLY A 19 -1.83 5.63 2.39
CA GLY A 19 -1.95 4.23 2.79
C GLY A 19 -1.24 3.87 4.11
N TYR A 20 -0.41 4.75 4.66
CA TYR A 20 0.40 4.51 5.87
C TYR A 20 0.06 5.48 7.00
N LEU A 21 -0.49 6.66 6.66
CA LEU A 21 -0.63 7.80 7.55
C LEU A 21 -1.51 7.48 8.78
N ARG A 22 -2.61 6.75 8.62
CA ARG A 22 -3.48 6.37 9.75
C ARG A 22 -2.72 5.52 10.77
N GLN A 23 -2.00 4.50 10.31
CA GLN A 23 -1.20 3.67 11.22
C GLN A 23 -0.09 4.47 11.91
N CYS A 24 0.52 5.43 11.22
CA CYS A 24 1.49 6.34 11.80
C CYS A 24 0.87 7.12 12.97
N LEU A 25 -0.22 7.84 12.71
CA LEU A 25 -0.90 8.69 13.71
C LEU A 25 -1.46 7.87 14.88
N ASP A 26 -2.15 6.76 14.61
CA ASP A 26 -2.70 5.87 15.64
C ASP A 26 -1.60 5.34 16.58
N SER A 27 -0.41 5.05 16.05
CA SER A 27 0.72 4.56 16.85
C SER A 27 1.37 5.61 17.77
N ILE A 28 1.16 6.89 17.47
CA ILE A 28 1.65 8.01 18.28
C ILE A 28 0.60 8.48 19.29
N LEU A 29 -0.67 8.46 18.88
CA LEU A 29 -1.81 9.00 19.63
C LEU A 29 -2.37 8.02 20.68
N GLU A 30 -1.54 7.13 21.21
CA GLU A 30 -1.95 6.23 22.29
C GLU A 30 -2.69 7.00 23.42
N PRO A 31 -3.72 6.38 24.06
CA PRO A 31 -4.45 7.02 25.16
C PRO A 31 -3.56 7.36 26.35
N GLY A 32 -3.91 8.40 27.09
CA GLY A 32 -3.30 8.73 28.39
C GLY A 32 -2.13 9.72 28.37
N HIS A 33 -1.70 10.21 27.20
CA HIS A 33 -0.58 11.17 27.11
C HIS A 33 -1.08 12.61 26.91
N ALA A 34 -1.40 13.30 28.02
CA ALA A 34 -1.85 14.70 27.99
C ALA A 34 -0.73 15.69 27.62
N ASN A 35 0.53 15.32 27.82
CA ASN A 35 1.70 16.18 27.54
C ASN A 35 2.29 15.90 26.15
N LEU A 36 1.50 15.36 25.23
CA LEU A 36 1.87 15.07 23.85
C LEU A 36 1.12 16.01 22.91
N GLU A 37 1.82 16.63 21.97
CA GLU A 37 1.22 17.24 20.79
C GLU A 37 1.77 16.60 19.52
N VAL A 38 0.95 16.49 18.49
CA VAL A 38 1.34 16.02 17.15
C VAL A 38 1.18 17.17 16.17
N ILE A 39 2.28 17.58 15.54
CA ILE A 39 2.33 18.65 14.56
C ILE A 39 2.47 17.99 13.19
N ALA A 40 1.36 17.83 12.48
CA ALA A 40 1.32 17.25 11.16
C ALA A 40 1.43 18.34 10.10
N VAL A 41 2.46 18.25 9.26
CA VAL A 41 2.74 19.22 8.18
C VAL A 41 2.49 18.55 6.85
N ASP A 42 1.38 18.86 6.20
CA ASP A 42 1.06 18.40 4.84
C ASP A 42 1.83 19.21 3.81
N ASP A 43 2.88 18.63 3.28
CA ASP A 43 3.77 19.22 2.27
C ASP A 43 3.14 19.14 0.86
N LYS A 44 1.90 19.65 0.73
CA LYS A 44 1.13 19.65 -0.52
C LYS A 44 0.99 18.23 -1.07
N SER A 45 0.46 17.32 -0.30
CA SER A 45 0.21 15.94 -0.73
C SER A 45 -0.75 15.87 -1.92
N PRO A 46 -0.42 15.10 -2.96
CA PRO A 46 -1.28 14.95 -4.14
C PRO A 46 -2.41 13.92 -3.95
N ASP A 47 -2.43 13.22 -2.82
CA ASP A 47 -3.34 12.12 -2.45
C ASP A 47 -4.26 12.53 -1.30
N GLY A 48 -4.95 11.55 -0.68
CA GLY A 48 -5.89 11.78 0.42
C GLY A 48 -5.28 12.16 1.77
N CYS A 49 -3.97 12.43 1.87
CA CYS A 49 -3.31 12.74 3.14
C CYS A 49 -3.93 13.94 3.85
N GLY A 50 -4.21 15.05 3.12
CA GLY A 50 -4.81 16.25 3.71
C GLY A 50 -6.12 15.95 4.43
N ALA A 51 -7.04 15.25 3.76
CA ALA A 51 -8.33 14.88 4.35
C ALA A 51 -8.19 13.93 5.55
N ILE A 52 -7.21 13.02 5.53
CA ILE A 52 -6.91 12.15 6.68
C ILE A 52 -6.44 12.98 7.87
N LEU A 53 -5.56 13.96 7.65
CA LEU A 53 -5.06 14.83 8.71
C LEU A 53 -6.19 15.66 9.34
N ASP A 54 -7.07 16.24 8.54
CA ASP A 54 -8.24 16.99 9.01
C ASP A 54 -9.15 16.13 9.87
N GLU A 55 -9.43 14.89 9.46
CA GLU A 55 -10.21 13.91 10.25
C GLU A 55 -9.57 13.67 11.63
N TYR A 56 -8.23 13.56 11.69
CA TYR A 56 -7.54 13.37 12.98
C TYR A 56 -7.56 14.63 13.86
N ALA A 57 -7.44 15.81 13.28
CA ALA A 57 -7.52 17.08 14.03
C ALA A 57 -8.93 17.31 14.63
N GLU A 58 -9.98 16.92 13.91
CA GLU A 58 -11.34 16.97 14.43
C GLU A 58 -11.57 15.98 15.60
N ARG A 59 -10.91 14.83 15.56
CA ARG A 59 -11.10 13.72 16.51
C ARG A 59 -10.24 13.83 17.76
N ASP A 60 -9.04 14.41 17.66
CA ASP A 60 -8.06 14.47 18.75
C ASP A 60 -7.41 15.86 18.85
N SER A 61 -7.71 16.59 19.92
CA SER A 61 -7.22 17.95 20.15
C SER A 61 -5.70 18.07 20.31
N ARG A 62 -4.98 16.96 20.46
CA ARG A 62 -3.51 16.93 20.47
C ARG A 62 -2.91 17.11 19.08
N VAL A 63 -3.71 16.91 18.00
CA VAL A 63 -3.27 16.99 16.61
C VAL A 63 -3.48 18.40 16.07
N ARG A 64 -2.40 19.01 15.60
CA ARG A 64 -2.39 20.31 14.93
C ARG A 64 -1.92 20.10 13.49
N VAL A 65 -2.73 20.49 12.52
CA VAL A 65 -2.47 20.29 11.09
C VAL A 65 -2.10 21.60 10.41
N PHE A 66 -1.11 21.55 9.55
CA PHE A 66 -0.66 22.67 8.72
C PHE A 66 -0.52 22.22 7.27
N HIS A 67 -1.34 22.79 6.39
CA HIS A 67 -1.27 22.52 4.95
C HIS A 67 -0.40 23.59 4.27
N LEU A 68 0.68 23.14 3.62
CA LEU A 68 1.57 24.06 2.88
C LEU A 68 1.00 24.33 1.48
N GLU A 69 1.16 25.56 1.02
CA GLU A 69 0.67 25.97 -0.32
C GLU A 69 1.43 25.29 -1.47
N GLN A 70 2.68 24.90 -1.24
CA GLN A 70 3.55 24.24 -2.21
C GLN A 70 4.39 23.15 -1.54
N ASN A 71 4.85 22.17 -2.32
CA ASN A 71 5.79 21.17 -1.84
C ASN A 71 7.17 21.82 -1.61
N VAL A 72 7.61 21.86 -0.36
CA VAL A 72 8.90 22.44 0.06
C VAL A 72 9.97 21.38 0.33
N GLY A 73 9.57 20.12 0.43
CA GLY A 73 10.43 18.97 0.72
C GLY A 73 10.59 18.68 2.20
N LEU A 74 11.04 17.44 2.49
CA LEU A 74 11.07 16.84 3.82
C LEU A 74 11.77 17.70 4.88
N GLY A 75 12.96 18.23 4.55
CA GLY A 75 13.74 19.05 5.50
C GLY A 75 13.01 20.34 5.90
N GLU A 76 12.46 21.07 4.94
CA GLU A 76 11.75 22.31 5.19
C GLU A 76 10.40 22.07 5.90
N ALA A 77 9.71 20.97 5.58
CA ALA A 77 8.49 20.59 6.31
C ALA A 77 8.79 20.27 7.79
N ARG A 78 9.93 19.61 8.10
CA ARG A 78 10.40 19.43 9.49
C ARG A 78 10.73 20.75 10.17
N ASN A 79 11.40 21.68 9.48
CA ASN A 79 11.71 23.01 9.98
C ASN A 79 10.43 23.80 10.31
N TYR A 80 9.45 23.75 9.41
CA TYR A 80 8.15 24.40 9.64
C TYR A 80 7.46 23.83 10.90
N GLY A 81 7.44 22.49 11.02
CA GLY A 81 6.88 21.83 12.20
C GLY A 81 7.64 22.18 13.50
N LEU A 82 8.97 22.33 13.45
CA LEU A 82 9.78 22.75 14.58
C LEU A 82 9.42 24.17 15.05
N ASP A 83 9.14 25.07 14.11
CA ASP A 83 8.73 26.46 14.45
C ASP A 83 7.35 26.51 15.11
N GLN A 84 6.50 25.51 14.91
CA GLN A 84 5.20 25.37 15.53
C GLN A 84 5.22 24.59 16.86
N ALA A 85 6.35 23.92 17.18
CA ALA A 85 6.48 23.07 18.35
C ALA A 85 6.50 23.88 19.68
N THR A 86 5.75 23.41 20.68
CA THR A 86 5.65 24.02 21.99
C THR A 86 6.23 23.15 23.10
N GLY A 87 6.40 21.86 22.85
CA GLY A 87 6.93 20.90 23.83
C GLY A 87 8.37 21.15 24.23
N GLU A 88 8.74 20.69 25.42
CA GLU A 88 10.12 20.73 25.93
C GLU A 88 11.07 19.91 25.05
N TYR A 89 10.56 18.78 24.51
CA TYR A 89 11.28 17.92 23.60
C TYR A 89 10.58 17.85 22.24
N VAL A 90 11.35 17.60 21.17
CA VAL A 90 10.84 17.38 19.83
C VAL A 90 11.27 15.99 19.33
N TRP A 91 10.35 15.29 18.67
CA TRP A 91 10.57 14.04 17.99
C TRP A 91 10.13 14.17 16.54
N PHE A 92 11.05 14.07 15.59
CA PHE A 92 10.72 14.04 14.17
C PHE A 92 10.30 12.63 13.78
N PHE A 93 9.15 12.48 13.15
CA PHE A 93 8.56 11.18 12.86
C PHE A 93 8.13 11.08 11.39
N ASP A 94 8.66 10.12 10.64
CA ASP A 94 8.33 9.96 9.24
C ASP A 94 6.94 9.32 9.08
N SER A 95 6.08 9.93 8.27
CA SER A 95 4.65 9.59 8.16
C SER A 95 4.34 8.23 7.50
N ASP A 96 5.33 7.57 6.93
CA ASP A 96 5.21 6.19 6.38
C ASP A 96 5.65 5.09 7.36
N ASP A 97 6.09 5.47 8.56
CA ASP A 97 6.57 4.58 9.62
C ASP A 97 5.55 4.49 10.78
N TYR A 98 5.86 3.74 11.84
CA TYR A 98 5.00 3.65 13.02
C TYR A 98 5.78 3.35 14.30
N ALA A 99 5.25 3.83 15.43
CA ALA A 99 5.80 3.54 16.76
C ALA A 99 5.39 2.13 17.22
N THR A 100 6.20 1.50 18.08
CA THR A 100 5.78 0.26 18.74
C THR A 100 4.87 0.60 19.93
N GLU A 101 3.98 -0.33 20.28
CA GLU A 101 3.09 -0.19 21.44
C GLU A 101 3.85 0.22 22.71
N GLY A 102 3.38 1.25 23.42
CA GLY A 102 3.99 1.84 24.62
C GLY A 102 5.32 2.56 24.37
N ALA A 103 5.69 2.88 23.12
CA ALA A 103 6.92 3.57 22.79
C ALA A 103 6.91 5.02 23.31
N VAL A 104 5.81 5.74 23.13
CA VAL A 104 5.63 7.13 23.59
C VAL A 104 5.83 7.22 25.10
N GLN A 105 5.18 6.33 25.87
CA GLN A 105 5.34 6.28 27.33
C GLN A 105 6.78 6.03 27.74
N ALA A 106 7.46 5.06 27.13
CA ALA A 106 8.85 4.73 27.44
C ALA A 106 9.82 5.89 27.15
N ILE A 107 9.56 6.65 26.08
CA ILE A 107 10.32 7.87 25.74
C ILE A 107 10.07 8.94 26.80
N LEU A 108 8.81 9.24 27.13
CA LEU A 108 8.44 10.25 28.15
C LEU A 108 9.02 9.91 29.51
N ASP A 109 8.96 8.65 29.94
CA ASP A 109 9.54 8.18 31.21
C ASP A 109 11.05 8.41 31.25
N ARG A 110 11.75 8.08 30.14
CA ARG A 110 13.19 8.25 30.05
C ARG A 110 13.57 9.73 30.05
N LEU A 111 12.85 10.57 29.29
CA LEU A 111 13.06 12.01 29.24
C LEU A 111 12.84 12.65 30.62
N THR A 112 11.75 12.30 31.30
CA THR A 112 11.44 12.80 32.65
C THR A 112 12.53 12.45 33.66
N ARG A 113 13.03 11.23 33.62
CA ARG A 113 14.05 10.72 34.54
C ARG A 113 15.42 11.34 34.31
N THR A 114 15.85 11.50 33.05
CA THR A 114 17.24 11.79 32.70
C THR A 114 17.49 13.21 32.20
N ARG A 115 16.46 13.91 31.72
CA ARG A 115 16.54 15.29 31.20
C ARG A 115 17.75 15.47 30.26
N PRO A 116 17.94 14.65 29.22
CA PRO A 116 19.08 14.75 28.31
C PRO A 116 18.88 15.87 27.30
N ASP A 117 19.97 16.34 26.66
CA ASP A 117 19.86 17.17 25.45
C ASP A 117 19.34 16.34 24.28
N VAL A 118 19.81 15.07 24.19
CA VAL A 118 19.38 14.13 23.15
C VAL A 118 19.16 12.75 23.76
N LEU A 119 17.96 12.21 23.63
CA LEU A 119 17.65 10.81 23.88
C LEU A 119 17.68 10.05 22.54
N ILE A 120 18.44 8.96 22.48
CA ILE A 120 18.52 8.06 21.32
C ILE A 120 17.86 6.74 21.71
N PHE A 121 16.97 6.23 20.86
CA PHE A 121 16.31 4.94 21.08
C PHE A 121 16.49 4.00 19.87
N ASP A 122 16.33 2.70 20.15
CA ASP A 122 16.49 1.66 19.13
C ASP A 122 15.27 1.58 18.19
N TYR A 123 15.52 1.00 17.03
CA TYR A 123 14.50 0.82 16.00
C TYR A 123 14.62 -0.57 15.34
N ALA A 124 13.55 -0.99 14.67
CA ALA A 124 13.59 -2.16 13.81
C ALA A 124 13.18 -1.80 12.37
N ARG A 125 13.62 -2.61 11.41
CA ARG A 125 13.20 -2.51 10.02
C ARG A 125 12.02 -3.44 9.77
N GLY A 126 10.86 -2.88 9.43
CA GLY A 126 9.68 -3.62 9.01
C GLY A 126 9.70 -3.81 7.49
N TYR A 127 9.93 -5.04 7.03
CA TYR A 127 9.95 -5.33 5.59
C TYR A 127 8.55 -5.62 5.07
N TRP A 128 8.26 -5.21 3.83
CA TRP A 128 6.98 -5.41 3.13
C TRP A 128 6.48 -6.88 3.12
N HIS A 129 7.35 -7.85 3.36
CA HIS A 129 6.99 -9.27 3.44
C HIS A 129 6.81 -9.77 4.88
N GLY A 130 6.51 -8.88 5.84
CA GLY A 130 6.20 -9.21 7.24
C GLY A 130 7.40 -9.46 8.15
N LYS A 131 8.63 -9.49 7.63
CA LYS A 131 9.81 -9.66 8.48
C LYS A 131 10.11 -8.36 9.22
N VAL A 132 10.21 -8.43 10.55
CA VAL A 132 10.76 -7.34 11.36
C VAL A 132 12.17 -7.73 11.80
N GLN A 133 13.13 -6.82 11.67
CA GLN A 133 14.53 -7.04 12.00
C GLN A 133 15.10 -5.83 12.74
N ARG A 134 15.53 -6.03 13.98
CA ARG A 134 16.24 -5.00 14.76
C ARG A 134 17.52 -4.53 14.04
N SER A 135 17.99 -3.36 14.41
CA SER A 135 19.26 -2.80 13.89
C SER A 135 20.42 -3.77 14.12
N VAL A 136 21.32 -3.86 13.13
CA VAL A 136 22.51 -4.72 13.21
C VAL A 136 23.48 -4.23 14.28
N ILE A 137 23.40 -2.95 14.65
CA ILE A 137 24.29 -2.27 15.61
C ILE A 137 23.61 -2.01 16.96
N ASN A 138 22.55 -2.76 17.29
CA ASN A 138 21.82 -2.60 18.55
C ASN A 138 22.67 -2.93 19.79
N ASP A 139 23.75 -3.69 19.63
CA ASP A 139 24.70 -3.95 20.74
C ASP A 139 25.32 -2.67 21.29
N LEU A 140 25.37 -1.58 20.51
CA LEU A 140 25.79 -0.27 20.98
C LEU A 140 24.86 0.32 22.07
N PHE A 141 23.64 -0.16 22.21
CA PHE A 141 22.73 0.23 23.29
C PHE A 141 23.00 -0.52 24.59
N ARG A 142 23.76 -1.61 24.59
CA ARG A 142 23.92 -2.55 25.70
C ARG A 142 25.35 -2.71 26.18
N THR A 143 26.32 -2.71 25.26
CA THR A 143 27.67 -3.15 25.57
C THR A 143 28.71 -2.06 25.27
N PRO A 144 29.42 -1.59 26.32
CA PRO A 144 29.13 -1.79 27.74
C PRO A 144 27.81 -1.14 28.15
N PRO A 145 27.15 -1.53 29.26
CA PRO A 145 25.93 -0.89 29.73
C PRO A 145 26.17 0.62 29.85
N PRO A 146 25.35 1.49 29.21
CA PRO A 146 25.53 2.93 29.31
C PRO A 146 25.07 3.43 30.66
N PRO A 147 25.68 4.48 31.21
CA PRO A 147 25.06 5.24 32.29
C PRO A 147 23.76 5.89 31.80
N ASP A 148 22.91 6.32 32.73
CA ASP A 148 21.65 6.97 32.39
C ASP A 148 21.84 8.22 31.54
N VAL A 149 22.90 8.97 31.79
CA VAL A 149 23.37 10.14 31.03
C VAL A 149 24.88 10.07 30.87
N PHE A 150 25.38 10.46 29.70
CA PHE A 150 26.81 10.46 29.39
C PHE A 150 27.13 11.55 28.35
N GLU A 151 28.41 11.92 28.25
CA GLU A 151 28.94 12.76 27.19
C GLU A 151 29.42 11.91 25.99
N LEU A 152 29.40 12.47 24.78
CA LEU A 152 29.86 11.77 23.59
C LEU A 152 31.31 11.27 23.70
N SER A 153 32.18 12.01 24.39
CA SER A 153 33.59 11.65 24.68
C SER A 153 33.72 10.30 25.37
N GLN A 154 32.75 9.94 26.23
CA GLN A 154 32.73 8.67 26.95
C GLN A 154 32.29 7.50 26.06
N ARG A 155 31.56 7.78 24.96
CA ARG A 155 31.01 6.76 24.06
C ARG A 155 30.95 7.22 22.58
N PRO A 156 32.12 7.47 21.94
CA PRO A 156 32.17 7.99 20.56
C PRO A 156 31.51 7.05 19.53
N SER A 157 31.38 5.74 19.85
CA SER A 157 30.72 4.75 19.00
C SER A 157 29.27 5.07 18.68
N VAL A 158 28.62 5.95 19.44
CA VAL A 158 27.26 6.46 19.14
C VAL A 158 27.20 7.11 17.75
N LEU A 159 28.30 7.74 17.28
CA LEU A 159 28.38 8.29 15.93
C LEU A 159 28.33 7.22 14.82
N GLN A 160 28.44 5.95 15.16
CA GLN A 160 28.26 4.83 14.20
C GLN A 160 26.80 4.40 14.06
N LEU A 161 25.91 4.82 14.96
CA LEU A 161 24.46 4.59 14.83
C LEU A 161 23.94 5.20 13.53
N MET A 162 22.76 4.79 13.11
CA MET A 162 22.11 5.39 11.94
C MET A 162 21.75 6.84 12.25
N MET A 163 22.29 7.77 11.45
CA MET A 163 22.09 9.20 11.64
C MET A 163 20.81 9.66 10.97
N THR A 164 19.71 9.42 11.66
CA THR A 164 18.37 9.81 11.25
C THR A 164 17.71 10.65 12.35
N ALA A 165 16.82 11.53 11.98
CA ALA A 165 16.10 12.38 12.93
C ALA A 165 15.08 11.57 13.76
N TRP A 166 14.46 10.56 13.18
CA TRP A 166 13.30 9.85 13.74
C TRP A 166 13.60 8.89 14.91
N ASN A 167 14.86 8.55 15.19
CA ASN A 167 15.22 7.73 16.35
C ASN A 167 15.76 8.55 17.53
N LYS A 168 15.42 9.80 17.59
CA LYS A 168 15.90 10.73 18.63
C LYS A 168 14.75 11.62 19.13
N ALA A 169 14.74 11.87 20.45
CA ALA A 169 14.00 12.97 21.04
C ALA A 169 15.03 14.01 21.51
N ILE A 170 14.85 15.27 21.09
CA ILE A 170 15.84 16.34 21.23
C ILE A 170 15.21 17.45 22.08
N ARG A 171 15.92 17.98 23.07
CA ARG A 171 15.47 19.15 23.81
C ARG A 171 15.34 20.33 22.85
N ARG A 172 14.13 20.87 22.74
CA ARG A 172 13.79 21.86 21.72
C ARG A 172 14.66 23.12 21.82
N GLU A 173 14.83 23.66 23.03
CA GLU A 173 15.65 24.83 23.30
C GLU A 173 17.09 24.61 22.85
N PHE A 174 17.72 23.49 23.20
CA PHE A 174 19.05 23.11 22.76
C PHE A 174 19.20 23.09 21.23
N LEU A 175 18.19 22.52 20.52
CA LEU A 175 18.23 22.50 19.04
C LEU A 175 18.11 23.90 18.42
N VAL A 176 17.28 24.77 19.02
CA VAL A 176 17.09 26.15 18.57
C VAL A 176 18.31 27.01 18.86
N GLU A 177 18.94 26.88 20.03
CA GLU A 177 20.17 27.59 20.42
C GLU A 177 21.35 27.28 19.51
N LEU A 178 21.47 26.02 19.04
CA LEU A 178 22.48 25.64 18.06
C LEU A 178 22.24 26.24 16.66
N GLY A 179 21.07 26.82 16.39
CA GLY A 179 20.72 27.40 15.09
C GLY A 179 20.65 26.38 13.96
N LEU A 180 20.52 25.09 14.28
CA LEU A 180 20.51 24.01 13.29
C LEU A 180 19.15 23.88 12.64
N ARG A 181 19.16 23.76 11.31
CA ARG A 181 17.96 23.53 10.48
C ARG A 181 18.24 22.41 9.47
N PHE A 182 17.22 21.63 9.17
CA PHE A 182 17.31 20.67 8.08
C PHE A 182 17.50 21.40 6.75
N SER A 183 18.42 20.91 5.95
CA SER A 183 18.65 21.50 4.62
C SER A 183 17.69 20.90 3.59
N SER A 184 17.53 21.59 2.47
CA SER A 184 16.88 21.03 1.30
C SER A 184 17.71 19.89 0.68
N GLY A 185 17.05 19.01 -0.09
CA GLY A 185 17.70 17.89 -0.79
C GLY A 185 17.68 16.59 0.02
N PHE A 186 18.49 15.64 -0.43
CA PHE A 186 18.58 14.30 0.19
C PHE A 186 19.63 14.23 1.29
N TYR A 187 19.44 13.29 2.23
CA TYR A 187 20.35 13.12 3.40
C TYR A 187 20.37 14.34 4.33
N GLU A 188 19.28 15.09 4.35
CA GLU A 188 19.07 16.30 5.16
C GLU A 188 19.21 16.06 6.67
N ASP A 189 19.09 14.80 7.10
CA ASP A 189 19.30 14.42 8.51
C ASP A 189 20.75 14.63 8.96
N LEU A 190 21.72 14.48 8.07
CA LEU A 190 23.14 14.44 8.44
C LEU A 190 23.63 15.75 9.04
N ASN A 191 23.19 16.89 8.45
CA ASN A 191 23.65 18.22 8.87
C ASN A 191 23.01 18.69 10.19
N VAL A 192 22.05 17.95 10.74
CA VAL A 192 21.46 18.20 12.06
C VAL A 192 21.90 17.12 13.04
N THR A 193 21.79 15.84 12.67
CA THR A 193 21.95 14.74 13.62
C THR A 193 23.40 14.52 14.09
N TYR A 194 24.41 14.72 13.23
CA TYR A 194 25.80 14.69 13.71
C TYR A 194 26.15 15.88 14.61
N PRO A 195 25.84 17.15 14.21
CA PRO A 195 26.06 18.30 15.05
C PRO A 195 25.45 18.22 16.45
N ILE A 196 24.16 17.84 16.56
CA ILE A 196 23.51 17.75 17.89
C ILE A 196 24.18 16.72 18.79
N LEU A 197 24.68 15.60 18.24
CA LEU A 197 25.39 14.60 19.05
C LEU A 197 26.76 15.09 19.50
N MET A 198 27.45 15.86 18.68
CA MET A 198 28.79 16.39 19.00
C MET A 198 28.72 17.59 19.97
N ALA A 199 27.61 18.35 19.97
CA ALA A 199 27.40 19.50 20.84
C ALA A 199 26.69 19.16 22.15
N ALA A 200 26.03 18.01 22.25
CA ALA A 200 25.27 17.62 23.43
C ALA A 200 26.19 17.31 24.62
N GLU A 201 25.92 17.94 25.76
CA GLU A 201 26.57 17.63 27.03
C GLU A 201 25.96 16.42 27.73
N ARG A 202 24.68 16.16 27.45
CA ARG A 202 23.85 15.14 28.10
C ARG A 202 23.18 14.23 27.08
N LEU A 203 23.80 13.09 26.78
CA LEU A 203 23.22 12.04 25.94
C LEU A 203 22.60 10.93 26.81
N SER A 204 21.50 10.36 26.37
CA SER A 204 20.89 9.18 26.97
C SER A 204 20.53 8.14 25.89
N LEU A 205 20.64 6.85 26.23
CA LEU A 205 20.24 5.74 25.36
C LEU A 205 19.05 5.00 25.97
N LEU A 206 18.07 4.64 25.14
CA LEU A 206 16.95 3.78 25.51
C LEU A 206 17.03 2.49 24.70
N ASP A 207 17.42 1.37 25.36
CA ASP A 207 17.45 0.03 24.74
C ASP A 207 16.05 -0.55 24.61
N ARG A 208 15.22 0.12 23.84
CA ARG A 208 13.89 -0.32 23.46
C ARG A 208 13.68 -0.01 21.98
N THR A 209 13.15 -0.97 21.24
CA THR A 209 12.67 -0.68 19.89
C THR A 209 11.41 0.18 20.01
N CYS A 210 11.54 1.49 19.77
CA CYS A 210 10.44 2.43 19.83
C CYS A 210 9.86 2.76 18.46
N TYR A 211 10.59 2.47 17.38
CA TYR A 211 10.29 2.91 16.04
C TYR A 211 10.43 1.77 15.04
N ILE A 212 9.46 1.62 14.15
CA ILE A 212 9.52 0.67 13.04
C ILE A 212 9.73 1.42 11.73
N TYR A 213 10.97 1.38 11.24
CA TYR A 213 11.35 1.92 9.95
C TYR A 213 10.87 1.00 8.83
N ARG A 214 9.82 1.41 8.13
CA ARG A 214 9.18 0.62 7.08
C ARG A 214 10.06 0.56 5.84
N GLN A 215 10.41 -0.65 5.43
CA GLN A 215 11.13 -0.89 4.19
C GLN A 215 10.12 -1.03 3.06
N ARG A 216 9.56 0.12 2.61
CA ARG A 216 8.65 0.13 1.46
C ARG A 216 9.33 -0.46 0.24
N ARG A 217 8.59 -1.17 -0.57
CA ARG A 217 9.10 -1.77 -1.80
C ARG A 217 9.39 -0.69 -2.85
N ARG A 218 8.58 0.35 -2.91
CA ARG A 218 8.70 1.49 -3.83
C ARG A 218 8.33 2.79 -3.11
N GLY A 219 8.72 3.93 -3.70
CA GLY A 219 8.49 5.24 -3.12
C GLY A 219 9.47 5.64 -2.01
N ALA A 220 10.35 4.75 -1.57
CA ALA A 220 11.40 5.14 -0.64
C ALA A 220 12.42 6.03 -1.36
N ILE A 221 12.61 7.24 -0.83
CA ILE A 221 13.54 8.27 -1.31
C ILE A 221 14.93 7.69 -1.62
N THR A 222 15.40 6.80 -0.76
CA THR A 222 16.74 6.18 -0.85
C THR A 222 16.90 5.12 -1.94
N ARG A 223 15.83 4.71 -2.64
CA ARG A 223 15.85 3.65 -3.68
C ARG A 223 15.66 4.15 -5.10
N THR A 224 15.65 5.44 -5.33
CA THR A 224 15.56 6.01 -6.67
C THR A 224 16.95 6.41 -7.16
N ALA A 225 17.45 5.81 -8.25
CA ALA A 225 18.76 6.14 -8.82
C ALA A 225 18.77 7.55 -9.43
N GLY A 226 19.91 8.27 -9.29
CA GLY A 226 20.08 9.59 -9.92
C GLY A 226 21.06 10.50 -9.20
N LYS A 227 21.22 11.72 -9.75
CA LYS A 227 22.14 12.74 -9.24
C LYS A 227 21.82 13.25 -7.84
N LYS A 228 20.60 13.08 -7.35
CA LYS A 228 20.21 13.44 -5.99
C LYS A 228 21.04 12.83 -4.87
N HIS A 229 21.72 11.72 -5.14
CA HIS A 229 22.65 11.12 -4.16
C HIS A 229 23.96 11.92 -4.00
N PHE A 230 24.22 12.89 -4.88
CA PHE A 230 25.31 13.84 -4.72
C PHE A 230 25.06 14.83 -3.58
N ASP A 231 23.80 15.04 -3.18
CA ASP A 231 23.47 15.91 -2.04
C ASP A 231 24.22 15.48 -0.76
N ALA A 232 24.54 14.19 -0.63
CA ALA A 232 25.33 13.69 0.50
C ALA A 232 26.66 14.43 0.70
N PHE A 233 27.30 14.87 -0.39
CA PHE A 233 28.55 15.65 -0.30
C PHE A 233 28.32 17.00 0.38
N ALA A 234 27.30 17.74 -0.07
CA ALA A 234 26.95 19.03 0.52
C ALA A 234 26.56 18.90 2.01
N GLN A 235 25.88 17.81 2.37
CA GLN A 235 25.51 17.57 3.77
C GLN A 235 26.76 17.31 4.63
N TYR A 236 27.70 16.49 4.16
CA TYR A 236 28.93 16.27 4.89
C TYR A 236 29.82 17.50 4.97
N GLU A 237 29.87 18.35 3.92
CA GLU A 237 30.56 19.64 4.01
C GLU A 237 30.02 20.52 5.13
N ARG A 238 28.67 20.54 5.33
CA ARG A 238 28.04 21.25 6.47
C ARG A 238 28.46 20.67 7.80
N VAL A 239 28.55 19.33 7.92
CA VAL A 239 29.03 18.67 9.15
C VAL A 239 30.47 19.06 9.45
N PHE A 240 31.37 19.04 8.43
CA PHE A 240 32.74 19.44 8.65
C PHE A 240 32.90 20.93 8.91
N ALA A 241 32.06 21.79 8.31
CA ALA A 241 32.01 23.22 8.63
C ALA A 241 31.56 23.48 10.06
N PHE A 242 30.57 22.75 10.56
CA PHE A 242 30.17 22.79 11.97
C PHE A 242 31.33 22.41 12.89
N MET A 243 32.04 21.32 12.59
CA MET A 243 33.21 20.89 13.37
C MET A 243 34.33 21.90 13.35
N ALA A 244 34.51 22.66 12.29
CA ALA A 244 35.50 23.73 12.21
C ALA A 244 35.13 24.94 13.06
N ALA A 245 33.83 25.22 13.20
CA ALA A 245 33.32 26.31 14.03
C ALA A 245 33.23 25.96 15.53
N HIS A 246 33.26 24.66 15.87
CA HIS A 246 33.09 24.14 17.25
C HIS A 246 34.30 23.32 17.67
N PRO A 247 35.28 23.93 18.39
CA PRO A 247 36.55 23.28 18.76
C PRO A 247 36.35 21.97 19.54
N GLU A 248 35.30 21.87 20.36
CA GLU A 248 34.93 20.67 21.13
C GLU A 248 34.61 19.47 20.24
N ALA A 249 34.11 19.71 19.05
CA ALA A 249 33.79 18.68 18.07
C ALA A 249 35.06 18.19 17.30
N ALA A 250 36.16 18.93 17.30
CA ALA A 250 37.32 18.63 16.51
C ALA A 250 37.94 17.24 16.84
N GLN A 251 37.83 16.79 18.09
CA GLN A 251 38.28 15.47 18.54
C GLN A 251 37.63 14.30 17.79
N TYR A 252 36.46 14.49 17.26
CA TYR A 252 35.69 13.46 16.53
C TYR A 252 36.00 13.43 15.02
N LYS A 253 36.85 14.34 14.51
CA LYS A 253 37.16 14.46 13.07
C LYS A 253 37.65 13.16 12.45
N PRO A 254 38.55 12.37 13.05
CA PRO A 254 39.00 11.10 12.48
C PRO A 254 37.80 10.10 12.31
N LEU A 255 37.01 9.96 13.33
CA LEU A 255 35.82 9.06 13.30
C LEU A 255 34.78 9.50 12.27
N MET A 256 34.53 10.80 12.21
CA MET A 256 33.56 11.38 11.23
C MET A 256 34.11 11.26 9.81
N PHE A 257 35.39 11.41 9.58
CA PHE A 257 36.01 11.21 8.28
C PHE A 257 35.80 9.76 7.79
N ASP A 258 36.16 8.77 8.61
CA ASP A 258 35.97 7.36 8.26
C ASP A 258 34.50 7.03 8.04
N ARG A 259 33.61 7.57 8.86
CA ARG A 259 32.17 7.39 8.74
C ARG A 259 31.64 7.96 7.42
N THR A 260 32.11 9.14 7.03
CA THR A 260 31.77 9.80 5.77
C THR A 260 32.20 8.94 4.58
N ILE A 261 33.46 8.53 4.53
CA ILE A 261 34.01 7.70 3.44
C ILE A 261 33.24 6.36 3.34
N TRP A 262 33.00 5.73 4.50
CA TRP A 262 32.21 4.50 4.53
C TRP A 262 30.79 4.71 3.96
N HIS A 263 30.09 5.79 4.33
CA HIS A 263 28.73 6.06 3.85
C HIS A 263 28.70 6.36 2.35
N LEU A 264 29.62 7.17 1.85
CA LEU A 264 29.76 7.47 0.42
C LEU A 264 30.07 6.20 -0.39
N LEU A 265 30.91 5.29 0.13
CA LEU A 265 31.13 3.98 -0.47
C LEU A 265 29.84 3.13 -0.48
N VAL A 266 29.06 3.14 0.58
CA VAL A 266 27.75 2.44 0.63
C VAL A 266 26.77 3.00 -0.41
N ILE A 267 26.76 4.31 -0.63
CA ILE A 267 25.95 4.94 -1.68
C ILE A 267 26.41 4.47 -3.07
N LEU A 268 27.70 4.54 -3.35
CA LEU A 268 28.29 4.19 -4.64
C LEU A 268 28.15 2.69 -4.98
N GLU A 269 28.33 1.81 -4.00
CA GLU A 269 28.32 0.35 -4.21
C GLU A 269 26.92 -0.24 -4.35
N ARG A 270 25.88 0.46 -3.92
CA ARG A 270 24.49 0.09 -4.18
C ARG A 270 24.10 0.48 -5.60
N GLY A 271 23.88 -0.54 -6.44
CA GLY A 271 23.55 -0.36 -7.86
C GLY A 271 22.19 0.30 -8.15
N ASP A 272 21.40 0.61 -7.10
CA ASP A 272 20.10 1.26 -7.16
C ASP A 272 20.12 2.75 -6.77
N ARG A 273 21.33 3.32 -6.50
CA ARG A 273 21.48 4.72 -6.07
C ARG A 273 22.16 5.58 -7.14
N VAL A 274 23.42 5.34 -7.42
CA VAL A 274 24.19 6.08 -8.43
C VAL A 274 24.09 5.36 -9.77
N THR A 275 23.71 6.08 -10.84
CA THR A 275 23.64 5.47 -12.18
C THR A 275 25.05 5.18 -12.68
N ARG A 276 25.22 4.15 -13.53
CA ARG A 276 26.54 3.83 -14.11
C ARG A 276 27.19 5.01 -14.84
N LYS A 277 26.37 5.90 -15.40
CA LYS A 277 26.84 7.11 -16.09
C LYS A 277 27.45 8.11 -15.11
N ASP A 278 26.89 8.20 -13.91
CA ASP A 278 27.24 9.17 -12.89
C ASP A 278 28.31 8.64 -11.90
N GLU A 279 28.59 7.31 -11.90
CA GLU A 279 29.60 6.70 -11.02
C GLU A 279 30.98 7.37 -11.08
N PRO A 280 31.54 7.73 -12.26
CA PRO A 280 32.83 8.39 -12.30
C PRO A 280 32.84 9.76 -11.62
N ALA A 281 31.80 10.55 -11.84
CA ALA A 281 31.68 11.89 -11.24
C ALA A 281 31.48 11.79 -9.71
N PHE A 282 30.67 10.83 -9.24
CA PHE A 282 30.47 10.59 -7.82
C PHE A 282 31.78 10.15 -7.13
N PHE A 283 32.56 9.28 -7.79
CA PHE A 283 33.84 8.81 -7.26
C PHE A 283 34.86 9.96 -7.20
N HIS A 284 34.90 10.80 -8.22
CA HIS A 284 35.75 11.98 -8.26
C HIS A 284 35.44 12.93 -7.11
N GLU A 285 34.17 13.28 -6.89
CA GLU A 285 33.75 14.18 -5.82
C GLU A 285 34.06 13.58 -4.43
N MET A 286 33.90 12.25 -4.28
CA MET A 286 34.32 11.54 -3.07
C MET A 286 35.85 11.65 -2.85
N SER A 287 36.64 11.60 -3.91
CA SER A 287 38.10 11.74 -3.84
C SER A 287 38.52 13.17 -3.48
N GLU A 288 37.79 14.18 -3.99
CA GLU A 288 37.99 15.59 -3.63
C GLU A 288 37.67 15.82 -2.14
N LEU A 289 36.53 15.33 -1.66
CA LEU A 289 36.14 15.42 -0.24
C LEU A 289 37.14 14.70 0.65
N TYR A 290 37.64 13.52 0.24
CA TYR A 290 38.66 12.77 0.95
C TYR A 290 39.93 13.63 1.15
N ARG A 291 40.47 14.20 0.08
CA ARG A 291 41.70 15.02 0.13
C ARG A 291 41.54 16.31 0.95
N ARG A 292 40.32 16.90 0.93
CA ARG A 292 40.04 18.13 1.66
C ARG A 292 39.96 17.93 3.17
N HIS A 293 39.38 16.80 3.59
CA HIS A 293 39.03 16.60 4.99
C HIS A 293 39.86 15.54 5.71
N ILE A 294 40.81 14.87 5.04
CA ILE A 294 41.65 13.87 5.68
C ILE A 294 42.33 14.47 6.92
N PRO A 295 42.17 13.86 8.12
CA PRO A 295 42.82 14.38 9.33
C PRO A 295 44.34 14.25 9.27
N ALA A 296 45.06 15.18 9.86
CA ALA A 296 46.49 15.07 9.99
C ALA A 296 46.86 13.79 10.76
N GLY A 297 47.81 12.99 10.23
CA GLY A 297 48.22 11.71 10.84
C GLY A 297 47.18 10.59 10.73
N HIS A 298 46.14 10.74 9.91
CA HIS A 298 45.17 9.68 9.67
C HIS A 298 45.81 8.46 9.06
N THR A 299 45.60 7.31 9.66
CA THR A 299 46.07 6.01 9.17
C THR A 299 44.93 5.24 8.57
N PRO A 300 44.85 5.10 7.22
CA PRO A 300 43.87 4.24 6.58
C PRO A 300 43.94 2.80 7.10
N PRO A 301 42.89 1.99 7.01
CA PRO A 301 42.93 0.58 7.37
C PRO A 301 44.12 -0.13 6.69
N ASP A 302 44.95 -0.85 7.46
CA ASP A 302 46.23 -1.39 6.98
C ASP A 302 46.06 -2.52 5.96
N GLU A 303 45.01 -3.33 6.06
CA GLU A 303 44.80 -4.52 5.22
C GLU A 303 43.39 -4.71 4.72
N GLY A 304 43.22 -5.55 3.70
CA GLY A 304 41.95 -6.00 3.20
C GLY A 304 41.35 -5.11 2.11
N GLN A 305 40.06 -5.38 1.83
CA GLN A 305 39.34 -4.68 0.75
C GLN A 305 39.12 -3.20 1.05
N LEU A 306 38.93 -2.83 2.31
CA LEU A 306 38.71 -1.45 2.72
C LEU A 306 39.95 -0.60 2.52
N ALA A 307 41.11 -1.10 2.92
CA ALA A 307 42.42 -0.46 2.67
C ALA A 307 42.67 -0.17 1.18
N ALA A 308 42.37 -1.14 0.34
CA ALA A 308 42.45 -0.96 -1.11
C ALA A 308 41.53 0.14 -1.63
N LYS A 309 40.32 0.21 -1.10
CA LYS A 309 39.35 1.26 -1.49
C LYS A 309 39.83 2.65 -1.10
N TYR A 310 40.34 2.84 0.11
CA TYR A 310 40.86 4.12 0.58
C TYR A 310 42.00 4.61 -0.33
N ARG A 311 43.00 3.74 -0.64
CA ARG A 311 44.10 4.06 -1.57
C ARG A 311 43.61 4.43 -2.98
N LEU A 312 42.50 3.82 -3.47
CA LEU A 312 41.93 4.14 -4.78
C LEU A 312 41.19 5.48 -4.76
N ILE A 313 40.49 5.79 -3.66
CA ILE A 313 39.78 7.08 -3.47
C ILE A 313 40.85 8.20 -3.39
N GLU A 314 41.85 8.05 -2.57
CA GLU A 314 42.96 9.02 -2.45
C GLU A 314 43.56 9.38 -3.81
N ARG A 315 43.76 8.39 -4.70
CA ARG A 315 44.35 8.52 -6.03
C ARG A 315 43.38 8.88 -7.14
N ASP A 316 42.08 9.03 -6.84
CA ASP A 316 41.01 9.19 -7.80
C ASP A 316 41.01 8.10 -8.91
N ALA A 317 41.26 6.86 -8.52
CA ALA A 317 41.46 5.75 -9.43
C ALA A 317 40.15 4.98 -9.71
N HIS A 318 39.09 5.69 -10.19
CA HIS A 318 37.76 5.11 -10.46
C HIS A 318 37.82 3.89 -11.39
N SER A 319 38.60 3.94 -12.48
CA SER A 319 38.65 2.83 -13.46
C SER A 319 39.13 1.50 -12.81
N THR A 320 40.12 1.60 -11.93
CA THR A 320 40.62 0.45 -11.17
C THR A 320 39.62 -0.04 -10.14
N PHE A 321 38.94 0.87 -9.43
CA PHE A 321 37.85 0.55 -8.51
C PHE A 321 36.70 -0.18 -9.21
N ALA A 322 36.22 0.32 -10.33
CA ALA A 322 35.16 -0.27 -11.11
C ALA A 322 35.52 -1.67 -11.66
N ARG A 323 36.80 -1.85 -12.08
CA ARG A 323 37.33 -3.16 -12.54
C ARG A 323 37.34 -4.19 -11.42
N LEU A 324 37.83 -3.83 -10.23
CA LEU A 324 37.89 -4.72 -9.05
C LEU A 324 36.48 -5.10 -8.60
N ARG A 325 35.52 -4.14 -8.58
CA ARG A 325 34.09 -4.39 -8.27
C ARG A 325 33.49 -5.38 -9.25
N ARG A 326 33.77 -5.25 -10.55
CA ARG A 326 33.27 -6.16 -11.60
C ARG A 326 33.81 -7.59 -11.41
N ILE A 327 35.12 -7.74 -11.14
CA ILE A 327 35.73 -9.05 -10.89
C ILE A 327 35.10 -9.72 -9.66
N ASN A 328 34.89 -8.98 -8.59
CA ASN A 328 34.28 -9.51 -7.37
C ASN A 328 32.80 -9.94 -7.62
N ALA A 329 32.02 -9.13 -8.34
CA ALA A 329 30.66 -9.47 -8.75
C ALA A 329 30.60 -10.74 -9.61
N GLN A 330 31.56 -10.93 -10.54
CA GLN A 330 31.66 -12.14 -11.37
C GLN A 330 31.98 -13.38 -10.53
N ARG A 331 32.89 -13.28 -9.54
CA ARG A 331 33.21 -14.37 -8.59
C ARG A 331 32.00 -14.81 -7.79
N ILE A 332 31.20 -13.83 -7.29
CA ILE A 332 29.97 -14.10 -6.53
C ILE A 332 28.91 -14.77 -7.44
N ALA A 333 28.75 -14.27 -8.68
CA ALA A 333 27.81 -14.83 -9.64
C ALA A 333 28.19 -16.27 -10.06
N ALA A 334 29.49 -16.56 -10.24
CA ALA A 334 29.98 -17.91 -10.53
C ALA A 334 29.66 -18.90 -9.40
N ARG A 335 29.89 -18.50 -8.13
CA ARG A 335 29.52 -19.32 -6.95
C ARG A 335 28.02 -19.63 -6.88
N ARG A 336 27.16 -18.67 -7.24
CA ARG A 336 25.68 -18.86 -7.28
C ARG A 336 25.23 -19.80 -8.40
N LYS A 337 25.89 -19.78 -9.56
CA LYS A 337 25.59 -20.69 -10.70
C LYS A 337 25.88 -22.15 -10.36
N VAL A 338 26.95 -22.45 -9.66
CA VAL A 338 27.29 -23.82 -9.22
C VAL A 338 26.21 -24.39 -8.27
N GLY A 339 25.61 -23.55 -7.41
CA GLY A 339 24.50 -23.98 -6.53
C GLY A 339 23.17 -24.20 -7.25
N ALA A 340 22.94 -23.55 -8.41
CA ALA A 340 21.70 -23.66 -9.16
C ALA A 340 21.65 -24.96 -10.01
N VAL A 341 22.80 -25.39 -10.56
CA VAL A 341 22.89 -26.61 -11.40
C VAL A 341 22.57 -27.88 -10.59
N LYS A 342 22.93 -27.93 -9.29
CA LYS A 342 22.59 -29.05 -8.41
C LYS A 342 21.07 -29.23 -8.15
N ARG A 343 20.25 -28.20 -8.33
CA ARG A 343 18.80 -28.23 -8.09
C ARG A 343 17.93 -28.60 -9.30
N GLN A 344 18.49 -28.57 -10.52
CA GLN A 344 17.77 -28.86 -11.77
C GLN A 344 17.72 -30.34 -12.17
N ALA A 345 18.43 -31.21 -11.49
CA ALA A 345 18.58 -32.63 -11.89
C ALA A 345 17.42 -33.56 -11.44
N VAL A 346 16.41 -33.06 -10.69
CA VAL A 346 15.40 -33.92 -10.02
C VAL A 346 14.01 -33.93 -10.68
N SER A 347 13.77 -33.25 -11.81
CA SER A 347 12.39 -33.17 -12.36
C SER A 347 12.31 -33.42 -13.86
N LEU A 348 12.46 -34.66 -14.26
CA LEU A 348 12.33 -35.09 -15.68
C LEU A 348 11.28 -36.19 -15.87
N GLY A 349 10.00 -35.85 -15.85
CA GLY A 349 8.96 -36.85 -16.12
C GLY A 349 7.63 -36.42 -16.71
N GLY A 350 7.27 -35.13 -16.58
CA GLY A 350 5.92 -34.66 -16.91
C GLY A 350 5.78 -33.65 -18.07
N HIS A 351 6.81 -33.42 -18.89
CA HIS A 351 6.99 -32.14 -19.57
C HIS A 351 6.77 -32.08 -21.10
N LEU A 352 6.57 -33.16 -21.82
CA LEU A 352 6.59 -33.13 -23.31
C LEU A 352 5.38 -32.38 -23.92
N LYS A 353 4.16 -32.55 -23.43
CA LYS A 353 2.98 -31.82 -23.96
C LYS A 353 2.94 -30.34 -23.53
N ARG A 354 3.49 -30.00 -22.36
CA ARG A 354 3.64 -28.59 -21.91
C ARG A 354 4.76 -27.87 -22.68
N ARG A 355 5.80 -28.57 -23.12
CA ARG A 355 6.94 -27.99 -23.85
C ARG A 355 6.55 -27.43 -25.22
N GLY A 356 5.71 -28.12 -26.01
CA GLY A 356 5.29 -27.65 -27.34
C GLY A 356 4.49 -26.35 -27.30
N ARG A 357 3.53 -26.24 -26.37
CA ARG A 357 2.75 -25.00 -26.19
C ARG A 357 3.59 -23.83 -25.67
N GLY A 358 4.52 -24.11 -24.77
CA GLY A 358 5.45 -23.08 -24.24
C GLY A 358 6.41 -22.57 -25.33
N LEU A 359 6.85 -23.43 -26.26
CA LEU A 359 7.70 -23.02 -27.37
C LEU A 359 6.95 -22.14 -28.37
N TYR A 360 5.70 -22.49 -28.73
CA TYR A 360 4.86 -21.65 -29.60
C TYR A 360 4.63 -20.26 -28.98
N TYR A 361 4.30 -20.17 -27.69
CA TYR A 361 4.13 -18.92 -27.01
C TYR A 361 5.40 -18.08 -27.03
N ARG A 362 6.57 -18.68 -26.78
CA ARG A 362 7.89 -18.00 -26.84
C ARG A 362 8.20 -17.48 -28.25
N LEU A 363 7.81 -18.20 -29.30
CA LEU A 363 7.95 -17.74 -30.68
C LEU A 363 7.03 -16.55 -30.95
N GLN A 364 5.78 -16.57 -30.45
CA GLN A 364 4.86 -15.43 -30.56
C GLN A 364 5.35 -14.18 -29.80
N LEU A 365 6.01 -14.36 -28.67
CA LEU A 365 6.62 -13.25 -27.91
C LEU A 365 7.74 -12.53 -28.69
N ARG A 366 8.34 -13.13 -29.73
CA ARG A 366 9.34 -12.48 -30.58
C ARG A 366 8.71 -11.64 -31.71
N ARG A 367 7.42 -11.83 -32.00
CA ARG A 367 6.71 -11.02 -32.99
C ARG A 367 6.36 -9.63 -32.45
N PRO A 368 6.17 -8.62 -33.31
CA PRO A 368 5.77 -7.29 -32.87
C PRO A 368 4.48 -7.30 -32.05
N ILE A 369 4.38 -6.39 -31.08
CA ILE A 369 3.12 -6.10 -30.39
C ILE A 369 2.17 -5.48 -31.45
N ASP A 370 0.92 -5.91 -31.43
CA ASP A 370 -0.14 -5.30 -32.22
C ASP A 370 -0.69 -4.10 -31.44
N PRO A 371 -0.48 -2.86 -31.93
CA PRO A 371 -0.85 -1.66 -31.18
C PRO A 371 -2.35 -1.49 -30.96
N ASN A 372 -3.15 -2.18 -31.78
CA ASN A 372 -4.61 -2.09 -31.75
C ASN A 372 -5.27 -3.32 -31.09
N LEU A 373 -4.53 -4.21 -30.48
CA LEU A 373 -5.08 -5.42 -29.86
C LEU A 373 -5.20 -5.27 -28.35
N ALA A 374 -6.44 -5.41 -27.85
CA ALA A 374 -6.75 -5.47 -26.42
C ALA A 374 -7.28 -6.86 -26.03
N VAL A 375 -6.76 -7.41 -24.95
CA VAL A 375 -7.21 -8.68 -24.37
C VAL A 375 -7.98 -8.41 -23.10
N TYR A 376 -9.21 -8.93 -23.06
CA TYR A 376 -10.11 -8.82 -21.93
C TYR A 376 -10.28 -10.15 -21.21
N ALA A 377 -10.38 -10.11 -19.88
CA ALA A 377 -10.68 -11.29 -19.08
C ALA A 377 -11.42 -10.90 -17.79
N ALA A 378 -12.35 -11.74 -17.34
CA ALA A 378 -13.01 -11.58 -16.06
C ALA A 378 -12.99 -12.90 -15.27
N TYR A 379 -12.85 -12.80 -13.94
CA TYR A 379 -12.99 -13.92 -13.00
C TYR A 379 -12.24 -15.19 -13.40
N TRP A 380 -10.92 -15.09 -13.71
CA TRP A 380 -10.08 -16.22 -14.19
C TRP A 380 -10.66 -16.91 -15.43
N TYR A 381 -11.10 -16.11 -16.42
CA TYR A 381 -11.66 -16.56 -17.70
C TYR A 381 -13.05 -17.18 -17.61
N ARG A 382 -13.86 -16.82 -16.60
CA ARG A 382 -15.21 -17.40 -16.40
C ARG A 382 -16.32 -16.76 -17.22
N GLY A 383 -16.06 -15.66 -17.95
CA GLY A 383 -17.09 -15.09 -18.82
C GLY A 383 -16.86 -13.63 -19.23
N TYR A 384 -17.87 -13.12 -19.91
CA TYR A 384 -18.02 -11.72 -20.27
C TYR A 384 -18.81 -11.02 -19.16
N ALA A 385 -18.16 -10.22 -18.34
CA ALA A 385 -18.78 -9.63 -17.15
C ALA A 385 -17.95 -8.49 -16.54
N CYS A 386 -18.58 -7.78 -15.59
CA CYS A 386 -17.96 -6.84 -14.65
C CYS A 386 -17.30 -5.63 -15.35
N ASN A 387 -16.39 -4.93 -14.66
CA ASN A 387 -15.67 -3.77 -15.19
C ASN A 387 -15.04 -3.99 -16.58
N PRO A 388 -14.37 -5.14 -16.86
CA PRO A 388 -13.84 -5.37 -18.21
C PRO A 388 -14.90 -5.37 -19.32
N ALA A 389 -16.13 -5.80 -19.02
CA ALA A 389 -17.20 -5.79 -20.04
C ALA A 389 -17.69 -4.36 -20.31
N ALA A 390 -17.89 -3.56 -19.28
CA ALA A 390 -18.27 -2.16 -19.43
C ALA A 390 -17.21 -1.35 -20.19
N ILE A 391 -15.92 -1.58 -19.88
CA ILE A 391 -14.80 -0.94 -20.59
C ILE A 391 -14.76 -1.42 -22.07
N TYR A 392 -15.01 -2.71 -22.33
CA TYR A 392 -15.07 -3.22 -23.69
C TYR A 392 -16.18 -2.51 -24.49
N GLU A 393 -17.40 -2.40 -23.95
CA GLU A 393 -18.53 -1.72 -24.60
C GLU A 393 -18.24 -0.24 -24.87
N ALA A 394 -17.64 0.46 -23.90
CA ALA A 394 -17.21 1.85 -24.07
C ALA A 394 -16.11 1.96 -25.15
N ALA A 395 -15.14 1.05 -25.19
CA ALA A 395 -14.06 1.04 -26.17
C ALA A 395 -14.58 0.82 -27.60
N GLN A 396 -15.63 0.00 -27.80
CA GLN A 396 -16.22 -0.17 -29.12
C GLN A 396 -16.81 1.14 -29.67
N ARG A 397 -17.25 2.05 -28.82
CA ARG A 397 -17.79 3.36 -29.20
C ARG A 397 -16.72 4.43 -29.37
N LEU A 398 -15.77 4.51 -28.43
CA LEU A 398 -14.84 5.63 -28.31
C LEU A 398 -13.48 5.36 -28.97
N ALA A 399 -13.09 4.10 -29.08
CA ALA A 399 -11.81 3.65 -29.65
C ALA A 399 -12.01 2.45 -30.61
N PRO A 400 -12.83 2.58 -31.66
CA PRO A 400 -13.21 1.47 -32.55
C PRO A 400 -12.01 0.84 -33.28
N GLN A 401 -10.87 1.54 -33.36
CA GLN A 401 -9.62 0.99 -33.89
C GLN A 401 -9.02 -0.10 -32.97
N ILE A 402 -9.40 -0.16 -31.68
CA ILE A 402 -8.91 -1.15 -30.74
C ILE A 402 -9.73 -2.44 -30.86
N LYS A 403 -9.09 -3.50 -31.31
CA LYS A 403 -9.68 -4.82 -31.47
C LYS A 403 -9.70 -5.57 -30.15
N GLY A 404 -10.86 -5.62 -29.50
CA GLY A 404 -11.04 -6.34 -28.25
C GLY A 404 -11.25 -7.84 -28.46
N VAL A 405 -10.49 -8.68 -27.73
CA VAL A 405 -10.61 -10.15 -27.76
C VAL A 405 -10.71 -10.68 -26.33
N TRP A 406 -11.73 -11.47 -26.05
CA TRP A 406 -11.94 -12.07 -24.74
C TRP A 406 -11.23 -13.41 -24.60
N VAL A 407 -10.65 -13.67 -23.43
CA VAL A 407 -10.13 -14.99 -23.07
C VAL A 407 -11.13 -15.66 -22.13
N VAL A 408 -11.63 -16.85 -22.50
CA VAL A 408 -12.61 -17.59 -21.71
C VAL A 408 -12.22 -19.06 -21.57
N LYS A 409 -12.64 -19.71 -20.49
CA LYS A 409 -12.46 -21.16 -20.29
C LYS A 409 -13.27 -21.97 -21.32
N PRO A 410 -12.85 -23.21 -21.64
CA PRO A 410 -13.71 -24.16 -22.36
C PRO A 410 -15.08 -24.31 -21.64
N GLY A 411 -16.16 -24.38 -22.40
CA GLY A 411 -17.52 -24.53 -21.89
C GLY A 411 -18.22 -23.23 -21.49
N VAL A 412 -17.50 -22.12 -21.33
CA VAL A 412 -18.13 -20.82 -20.99
C VAL A 412 -18.79 -20.21 -22.22
N SER A 413 -20.04 -19.79 -22.11
CA SER A 413 -20.73 -19.07 -23.19
C SER A 413 -20.33 -17.59 -23.20
N VAL A 414 -20.31 -17.02 -24.41
CA VAL A 414 -20.01 -15.59 -24.66
C VAL A 414 -21.15 -15.03 -25.48
N PRO A 415 -21.61 -13.78 -25.25
CA PRO A 415 -22.66 -13.16 -26.04
C PRO A 415 -22.34 -13.19 -27.54
N LYS A 416 -23.36 -13.35 -28.37
CA LYS A 416 -23.22 -13.40 -29.83
C LYS A 416 -22.55 -12.12 -30.35
N GLY A 417 -21.55 -12.27 -31.20
CA GLY A 417 -20.83 -11.14 -31.81
C GLY A 417 -19.60 -10.68 -31.05
N ILE A 418 -19.34 -11.18 -29.83
CA ILE A 418 -18.14 -10.83 -29.08
C ILE A 418 -16.98 -11.73 -29.48
N PRO A 419 -15.83 -11.18 -29.99
CA PRO A 419 -14.65 -11.96 -30.33
C PRO A 419 -14.02 -12.58 -29.07
N TYR A 420 -13.74 -13.89 -29.12
CA TYR A 420 -13.12 -14.57 -27.99
C TYR A 420 -12.17 -15.70 -28.45
N VAL A 421 -11.27 -16.09 -27.53
CA VAL A 421 -10.38 -17.25 -27.67
C VAL A 421 -10.49 -18.14 -26.42
N ARG A 422 -10.33 -19.45 -26.62
CA ARG A 422 -10.36 -20.40 -25.49
C ARG A 422 -9.03 -20.44 -24.75
N ALA A 423 -9.07 -20.33 -23.44
CA ALA A 423 -7.90 -20.43 -22.60
C ALA A 423 -7.13 -21.74 -22.86
N GLY A 424 -5.81 -21.63 -23.02
CA GLY A 424 -4.95 -22.75 -23.33
C GLY A 424 -4.88 -23.17 -24.83
N SER A 425 -5.60 -22.48 -25.73
CA SER A 425 -5.47 -22.69 -27.18
C SER A 425 -4.21 -22.01 -27.75
N GLN A 426 -3.81 -22.38 -28.95
CA GLN A 426 -2.72 -21.72 -29.68
C GLN A 426 -3.09 -20.24 -29.98
N GLU A 427 -4.33 -20.02 -30.34
CA GLU A 427 -4.85 -18.69 -30.63
C GLU A 427 -4.80 -17.78 -29.38
N CYS A 428 -5.18 -18.31 -28.19
CA CYS A 428 -5.01 -17.63 -26.94
C CYS A 428 -3.54 -17.26 -26.66
N ALA A 429 -2.62 -18.17 -26.92
CA ALA A 429 -1.18 -17.92 -26.80
C ALA A 429 -0.71 -16.80 -27.76
N ARG A 430 -1.20 -16.79 -28.99
CA ARG A 430 -0.90 -15.74 -29.98
C ARG A 430 -1.42 -14.38 -29.54
N VAL A 431 -2.67 -14.31 -29.11
CA VAL A 431 -3.33 -13.08 -28.70
C VAL A 431 -2.64 -12.50 -27.46
N LEU A 432 -2.42 -13.29 -26.41
CA LEU A 432 -1.73 -12.88 -25.20
C LEU A 432 -0.28 -12.42 -25.44
N ALA A 433 0.44 -13.05 -26.39
CA ALA A 433 1.82 -12.69 -26.70
C ALA A 433 1.95 -11.35 -27.44
N ARG A 434 0.90 -10.93 -28.18
CA ARG A 434 0.96 -9.78 -29.09
C ARG A 434 0.12 -8.60 -28.65
N ALA A 435 -0.71 -8.74 -27.63
CA ALA A 435 -1.59 -7.66 -27.19
C ALA A 435 -0.83 -6.44 -26.67
N LYS A 436 -1.30 -5.26 -27.10
CA LYS A 436 -0.91 -3.97 -26.56
C LYS A 436 -1.54 -3.73 -25.20
N TYR A 437 -2.80 -4.15 -25.03
CA TYR A 437 -3.57 -3.87 -23.82
C TYR A 437 -4.05 -5.18 -23.17
N PHE A 438 -3.88 -5.26 -21.86
CA PHE A 438 -4.48 -6.25 -20.98
C PHE A 438 -5.49 -5.55 -20.07
N VAL A 439 -6.73 -6.04 -20.05
CA VAL A 439 -7.81 -5.52 -19.19
C VAL A 439 -8.42 -6.69 -18.44
N ASN A 440 -8.29 -6.70 -17.11
CA ASN A 440 -8.93 -7.72 -16.28
C ASN A 440 -9.25 -7.24 -14.88
N ASN A 441 -10.10 -8.01 -14.18
CA ASN A 441 -10.50 -7.74 -12.79
C ASN A 441 -9.88 -8.69 -11.76
N VAL A 442 -9.00 -9.58 -12.23
CA VAL A 442 -8.17 -10.49 -11.42
C VAL A 442 -6.79 -10.62 -12.09
N ASN A 443 -5.87 -11.37 -11.49
CA ASN A 443 -4.55 -11.55 -12.13
C ASN A 443 -4.58 -12.55 -13.29
N PHE A 444 -3.80 -12.26 -14.34
CA PHE A 444 -3.45 -13.28 -15.33
C PHE A 444 -2.55 -14.36 -14.72
N PRO A 445 -2.56 -15.60 -15.23
CA PRO A 445 -1.65 -16.65 -14.80
C PRO A 445 -0.17 -16.24 -14.87
N ASP A 446 0.68 -16.80 -14.00
CA ASP A 446 2.10 -16.44 -13.90
C ASP A 446 2.89 -16.62 -15.19
N ASN A 447 2.47 -17.58 -16.03
CA ASN A 447 3.11 -17.84 -17.31
C ASN A 447 2.75 -16.84 -18.43
N VAL A 448 1.82 -15.92 -18.20
CA VAL A 448 1.53 -14.81 -19.12
C VAL A 448 2.58 -13.72 -18.93
N VAL A 449 3.29 -13.39 -19.99
CA VAL A 449 4.37 -12.39 -19.96
C VAL A 449 3.83 -11.04 -20.38
N LYS A 450 3.92 -10.06 -19.48
CA LYS A 450 3.76 -8.66 -19.85
C LYS A 450 5.05 -8.15 -20.49
N ARG A 451 4.97 -7.81 -21.77
CA ARG A 451 6.11 -7.29 -22.53
C ARG A 451 6.33 -5.80 -22.26
N LYS A 452 7.56 -5.32 -22.46
CA LYS A 452 7.82 -3.87 -22.54
C LYS A 452 6.98 -3.29 -23.67
N GLY A 453 6.15 -2.30 -23.34
CA GLY A 453 5.21 -1.67 -24.27
C GLY A 453 3.78 -2.24 -24.23
N THR A 454 3.52 -3.37 -23.53
CA THR A 454 2.15 -3.80 -23.18
C THR A 454 1.67 -3.00 -21.96
N VAL A 455 0.44 -2.51 -22.02
CA VAL A 455 -0.24 -1.77 -20.95
C VAL A 455 -1.22 -2.70 -20.25
N HIS A 456 -1.22 -2.75 -18.93
CA HIS A 456 -2.11 -3.58 -18.14
C HIS A 456 -2.98 -2.72 -17.22
N LEU A 457 -4.28 -2.73 -17.49
CA LEU A 457 -5.31 -2.13 -16.65
C LEU A 457 -5.90 -3.22 -15.74
N GLN A 458 -5.67 -3.09 -14.43
CA GLN A 458 -6.34 -3.87 -13.40
C GLN A 458 -7.59 -3.12 -12.96
N THR A 459 -8.75 -3.74 -13.11
CA THR A 459 -10.02 -3.06 -12.83
C THR A 459 -10.61 -3.40 -11.48
N GLN A 460 -10.08 -4.41 -10.80
CA GLN A 460 -10.70 -4.99 -9.61
C GLN A 460 -12.19 -5.36 -9.84
N HIS A 461 -12.93 -5.73 -8.80
CA HIS A 461 -14.32 -6.19 -8.94
C HIS A 461 -15.19 -5.93 -7.69
N GLY A 462 -14.90 -4.89 -6.94
CA GLY A 462 -15.66 -4.44 -5.78
C GLY A 462 -14.77 -3.71 -4.78
N THR A 463 -15.35 -2.75 -4.07
CA THR A 463 -14.72 -2.08 -2.92
C THR A 463 -14.56 -3.10 -1.78
N PRO A 464 -13.36 -3.38 -1.28
CA PRO A 464 -13.16 -4.41 -0.27
C PRO A 464 -13.51 -3.89 1.13
N LEU A 465 -14.55 -4.45 1.75
CA LEU A 465 -14.74 -4.32 3.19
C LEU A 465 -13.60 -5.04 3.94
N LYS A 466 -13.29 -6.26 3.51
CA LYS A 466 -12.21 -7.07 4.09
C LYS A 466 -10.84 -6.62 3.63
N LYS A 467 -9.83 -6.82 4.47
CA LYS A 467 -8.43 -6.60 4.09
C LYS A 467 -7.99 -7.54 2.97
N MET A 468 -7.20 -7.01 2.06
CA MET A 468 -6.70 -7.67 0.87
C MET A 468 -5.15 -7.57 0.80
N GLY A 469 -4.55 -8.07 -0.26
CA GLY A 469 -3.13 -7.84 -0.51
C GLY A 469 -2.21 -8.21 0.65
N LEU A 470 -1.29 -7.32 0.96
CA LEU A 470 -0.33 -7.52 2.05
C LEU A 470 -0.95 -7.42 3.44
N ASP A 471 -2.04 -6.69 3.61
CA ASP A 471 -2.71 -6.54 4.91
C ASP A 471 -3.33 -7.86 5.42
N GLN A 472 -3.48 -8.86 4.54
CA GLN A 472 -3.91 -10.20 4.95
C GLN A 472 -2.86 -10.96 5.76
N MET A 473 -1.60 -10.54 5.77
CA MET A 473 -0.54 -11.25 6.52
C MET A 473 -0.82 -11.33 8.02
N ASP A 474 -1.51 -10.35 8.56
CA ASP A 474 -1.84 -10.26 9.98
C ASP A 474 -3.10 -11.06 10.37
N HIS A 475 -3.78 -11.65 9.37
CA HIS A 475 -5.04 -12.39 9.57
C HIS A 475 -4.88 -13.86 9.14
N PRO A 476 -4.94 -14.82 10.08
CA PRO A 476 -4.59 -16.23 9.83
C PRO A 476 -5.37 -16.89 8.70
N VAL A 477 -6.67 -16.56 8.56
CA VAL A 477 -7.52 -17.12 7.50
C VAL A 477 -7.19 -16.51 6.14
N GLY A 478 -6.94 -15.20 6.09
CA GLY A 478 -6.55 -14.49 4.88
C GLY A 478 -5.16 -14.87 4.38
N ALA A 479 -4.23 -15.11 5.31
CA ALA A 479 -2.85 -15.47 5.01
C ALA A 479 -2.65 -16.94 4.61
N ASN A 480 -3.59 -17.82 4.94
CA ASN A 480 -3.46 -19.25 4.73
C ASN A 480 -3.23 -19.59 3.22
N HIS A 481 -2.14 -20.29 2.94
CA HIS A 481 -1.70 -20.68 1.59
C HIS A 481 -1.36 -19.53 0.63
N MET A 482 -1.23 -18.28 1.13
CA MET A 482 -0.86 -17.13 0.30
C MET A 482 0.66 -17.00 0.15
N ASP A 483 1.13 -16.90 -1.09
CA ASP A 483 2.50 -16.50 -1.42
C ASP A 483 2.51 -15.00 -1.75
N PHE A 484 2.72 -14.17 -0.74
CA PHE A 484 2.70 -12.71 -0.88
C PHE A 484 3.76 -12.17 -1.83
N ARG A 485 4.89 -12.86 -2.02
CA ARG A 485 5.89 -12.47 -3.02
C ARG A 485 5.35 -12.63 -4.43
N LYS A 486 4.72 -13.79 -4.73
CA LYS A 486 4.07 -13.99 -6.02
C LYS A 486 2.89 -13.05 -6.23
N LEU A 487 2.13 -12.75 -5.17
CA LEU A 487 1.04 -11.78 -5.25
C LEU A 487 1.58 -10.43 -5.74
N ILE A 488 2.60 -9.91 -5.09
CA ILE A 488 3.22 -8.64 -5.45
C ILE A 488 3.90 -8.71 -6.83
N ASP A 489 4.60 -9.80 -7.17
CA ASP A 489 5.20 -9.97 -8.50
C ASP A 489 4.15 -9.95 -9.64
N ARG A 490 2.91 -10.38 -9.36
CA ARG A 490 1.77 -10.25 -10.29
C ARG A 490 1.28 -8.81 -10.36
N SER A 491 1.14 -8.15 -9.23
CA SER A 491 0.65 -6.77 -9.13
C SER A 491 1.63 -5.75 -9.73
N ASP A 492 2.93 -6.04 -9.73
CA ASP A 492 3.94 -5.23 -10.44
C ASP A 492 3.75 -5.17 -11.96
N ARG A 493 2.90 -6.03 -12.51
CA ARG A 493 2.57 -6.01 -13.94
C ARG A 493 1.50 -4.98 -14.29
N TRP A 494 0.81 -4.42 -13.30
CA TRP A 494 -0.20 -3.40 -13.54
C TRP A 494 0.46 -2.07 -13.90
N ASP A 495 -0.08 -1.37 -14.89
CA ASP A 495 0.28 0.01 -15.21
C ASP A 495 -0.78 0.96 -14.65
N PHE A 496 -2.05 0.50 -14.62
CA PHE A 496 -3.18 1.23 -14.10
C PHE A 496 -4.00 0.34 -13.16
N LEU A 497 -4.51 0.95 -12.10
CA LEU A 497 -5.43 0.31 -11.15
C LEU A 497 -6.64 1.22 -10.93
N ILE A 498 -7.86 0.70 -11.12
CA ILE A 498 -9.08 1.46 -10.87
C ILE A 498 -9.36 1.49 -9.37
N SER A 499 -9.68 2.68 -8.88
CA SER A 499 -10.28 2.93 -7.59
C SER A 499 -11.68 3.54 -7.74
N ALA A 500 -12.61 3.10 -6.89
CA ALA A 500 -13.98 3.57 -6.90
C ALA A 500 -14.27 4.64 -5.83
N ASN A 501 -13.40 4.78 -4.84
CA ASN A 501 -13.57 5.75 -3.75
C ASN A 501 -12.26 5.96 -2.98
N PRO A 502 -12.15 7.01 -2.15
CA PRO A 502 -10.95 7.33 -1.38
C PRO A 502 -10.47 6.20 -0.45
N LEU A 503 -11.39 5.50 0.25
CA LEU A 503 -11.03 4.36 1.10
C LEU A 503 -10.29 3.27 0.30
N MET A 504 -10.74 3.04 -0.93
CA MET A 504 -10.12 2.07 -1.82
C MET A 504 -8.73 2.50 -2.27
N SER A 505 -8.56 3.79 -2.61
CA SER A 505 -7.24 4.33 -2.97
C SER A 505 -6.25 4.20 -1.82
N GLU A 506 -6.66 4.54 -0.61
CA GLU A 506 -5.88 4.36 0.62
C GLU A 506 -5.49 2.87 0.83
N ALA A 507 -6.48 1.98 0.72
CA ALA A 507 -6.25 0.54 0.93
C ALA A 507 -5.31 -0.04 -0.15
N TRP A 508 -5.50 0.29 -1.42
CA TRP A 508 -4.68 -0.25 -2.51
C TRP A 508 -3.21 0.17 -2.43
N ASP A 509 -2.91 1.37 -1.98
CA ASP A 509 -1.52 1.83 -1.80
C ASP A 509 -0.76 0.99 -0.78
N ARG A 510 -1.45 0.54 0.26
CA ARG A 510 -0.89 -0.30 1.32
C ARG A 510 -0.91 -1.79 0.96
N GLU A 511 -2.03 -2.27 0.42
CA GLU A 511 -2.27 -3.68 0.12
C GLU A 511 -1.48 -4.17 -1.10
N PHE A 512 -1.27 -3.29 -2.08
CA PHE A 512 -0.52 -3.57 -3.32
C PHE A 512 0.50 -2.47 -3.61
N PRO A 513 1.59 -2.35 -2.82
CA PRO A 513 2.59 -1.29 -2.98
C PRO A 513 3.44 -1.50 -4.24
N CYS A 514 2.83 -1.25 -5.40
CA CYS A 514 3.39 -1.45 -6.74
C CYS A 514 3.37 -0.14 -7.54
N SER A 515 4.03 -0.11 -8.73
CA SER A 515 4.10 1.10 -9.56
C SER A 515 3.02 1.11 -10.64
N TYR A 516 1.81 1.36 -10.23
CA TYR A 516 0.70 1.67 -11.14
C TYR A 516 0.26 3.13 -10.94
N GLU A 517 -0.42 3.66 -11.91
CA GLU A 517 -1.20 4.88 -11.78
C GLU A 517 -2.58 4.51 -11.23
N MET A 518 -2.98 5.12 -10.12
CA MET A 518 -4.33 4.97 -9.59
C MET A 518 -5.30 5.78 -10.44
N LEU A 519 -6.35 5.13 -10.94
CA LEU A 519 -7.44 5.79 -11.66
C LEU A 519 -8.65 5.92 -10.73
N GLU A 520 -8.82 7.08 -10.17
CA GLU A 520 -9.93 7.45 -9.27
C GLU A 520 -11.14 7.87 -10.07
N ILE A 521 -11.83 6.89 -10.66
CA ILE A 521 -12.84 7.11 -11.69
C ILE A 521 -14.20 6.46 -11.44
N GLY A 522 -14.38 5.79 -10.30
CA GLY A 522 -15.56 4.94 -10.06
C GLY A 522 -15.45 3.58 -10.74
N TYR A 523 -16.47 2.73 -10.54
CA TYR A 523 -16.49 1.41 -11.19
C TYR A 523 -17.21 1.43 -12.53
N PRO A 524 -16.55 1.04 -13.63
CA PRO A 524 -17.16 0.98 -14.97
C PRO A 524 -18.44 0.17 -15.05
N ARG A 525 -18.59 -0.92 -14.27
CA ARG A 525 -19.81 -1.73 -14.24
C ARG A 525 -21.02 -1.01 -13.66
N ASN A 526 -20.78 -0.04 -12.77
CA ASN A 526 -21.83 0.74 -12.11
C ASN A 526 -22.43 1.79 -13.04
N ASP A 527 -21.79 2.14 -14.16
CA ASP A 527 -22.35 3.03 -15.18
C ASP A 527 -23.73 2.60 -15.64
N ARG A 528 -24.01 1.29 -15.59
CA ARG A 528 -25.28 0.73 -15.98
C ARG A 528 -26.43 1.18 -15.08
N PHE A 529 -26.19 1.45 -13.80
CA PHE A 529 -27.21 1.92 -12.86
C PHE A 529 -27.77 3.29 -13.24
N TYR A 530 -26.94 4.13 -13.82
CA TYR A 530 -27.26 5.50 -14.25
C TYR A 530 -27.87 5.57 -15.66
N ARG A 531 -27.76 4.50 -16.44
CA ARG A 531 -28.17 4.47 -17.87
C ARG A 531 -29.35 3.58 -18.14
N SER A 532 -29.74 2.72 -17.22
CA SER A 532 -30.87 1.77 -17.44
C SER A 532 -32.22 2.44 -17.40
N SER A 533 -33.07 2.12 -18.39
CA SER A 533 -34.44 2.60 -18.42
C SER A 533 -35.39 1.70 -17.62
N PRO A 534 -36.57 2.22 -17.20
CA PRO A 534 -37.61 1.40 -16.57
C PRO A 534 -38.04 0.19 -17.41
N GLU A 535 -38.05 0.32 -18.74
CA GLU A 535 -38.38 -0.78 -19.66
C GLU A 535 -37.29 -1.86 -19.67
N GLU A 536 -36.01 -1.47 -19.55
CA GLU A 536 -34.93 -2.43 -19.40
C GLU A 536 -35.07 -3.18 -18.09
N VAL A 537 -35.32 -2.49 -16.98
CA VAL A 537 -35.55 -3.10 -15.67
C VAL A 537 -36.70 -4.09 -15.72
N ALA A 538 -37.84 -3.72 -16.34
CA ALA A 538 -38.99 -4.61 -16.49
C ALA A 538 -38.64 -5.88 -17.29
N ARG A 539 -37.86 -5.75 -18.38
CA ARG A 539 -37.36 -6.88 -19.16
C ARG A 539 -36.44 -7.78 -18.37
N LEU A 540 -35.54 -7.21 -17.56
CA LEU A 540 -34.67 -7.95 -16.68
C LEU A 540 -35.42 -8.75 -15.63
N ARG A 541 -36.41 -8.14 -14.97
CA ARG A 541 -37.29 -8.80 -13.99
C ARG A 541 -38.03 -10.00 -14.63
N ALA A 542 -38.60 -9.81 -15.81
CA ALA A 542 -39.24 -10.90 -16.52
C ALA A 542 -38.27 -12.04 -16.92
N LYS A 543 -37.08 -11.69 -17.37
CA LYS A 543 -36.06 -12.68 -17.78
C LYS A 543 -35.53 -13.48 -16.58
N ILE A 544 -35.41 -12.86 -15.40
CA ILE A 544 -34.96 -13.49 -14.16
C ILE A 544 -36.07 -14.36 -13.55
N GLY A 545 -37.32 -14.13 -13.93
CA GLY A 545 -38.49 -14.85 -13.43
C GLY A 545 -39.14 -14.20 -12.21
N VAL A 546 -38.91 -12.90 -11.96
CA VAL A 546 -39.58 -12.18 -10.88
C VAL A 546 -41.08 -12.06 -11.19
N PRO A 547 -41.97 -12.59 -10.33
CA PRO A 547 -43.42 -12.52 -10.58
C PRO A 547 -43.91 -11.07 -10.60
N ARG A 548 -44.91 -10.79 -11.47
CA ARG A 548 -45.51 -9.44 -11.55
C ARG A 548 -46.13 -9.05 -10.22
N GLY A 549 -45.89 -7.80 -9.80
CA GLY A 549 -46.43 -7.22 -8.58
C GLY A 549 -45.67 -7.59 -7.30
N LYS A 550 -44.76 -8.55 -7.32
CA LYS A 550 -43.95 -8.90 -6.13
C LYS A 550 -42.72 -8.00 -6.00
N LYS A 551 -42.33 -7.73 -4.77
CA LYS A 551 -41.04 -7.10 -4.42
C LYS A 551 -39.93 -8.17 -4.37
N ALA A 552 -38.85 -7.92 -5.08
CA ALA A 552 -37.70 -8.84 -5.15
C ALA A 552 -36.62 -8.40 -4.18
N ILE A 553 -36.22 -9.26 -3.24
CA ILE A 553 -35.09 -9.06 -2.35
C ILE A 553 -33.91 -9.84 -2.93
N LEU A 554 -32.80 -9.17 -3.25
CA LEU A 554 -31.57 -9.82 -3.70
C LEU A 554 -30.75 -10.22 -2.47
N TYR A 555 -30.58 -11.52 -2.24
CA TYR A 555 -29.75 -12.04 -1.14
C TYR A 555 -28.38 -12.51 -1.66
N CYS A 556 -27.32 -11.82 -1.24
CA CYS A 556 -25.93 -12.07 -1.67
C CYS A 556 -25.00 -12.28 -0.48
N PRO A 557 -24.98 -13.49 0.13
CA PRO A 557 -24.09 -13.77 1.25
C PRO A 557 -22.65 -13.89 0.83
N THR A 558 -21.73 -13.48 1.72
CA THR A 558 -20.29 -13.61 1.54
C THR A 558 -19.84 -15.04 1.79
N HIS A 559 -18.82 -15.47 1.03
CA HIS A 559 -18.15 -16.74 1.26
C HIS A 559 -17.50 -16.78 2.64
N ARG A 560 -17.70 -17.90 3.34
CA ARG A 560 -17.05 -18.22 4.62
C ARG A 560 -16.01 -19.29 4.39
N ASP A 561 -14.72 -18.96 4.57
CA ASP A 561 -13.61 -19.92 4.33
C ASP A 561 -13.59 -21.08 5.32
N TYR A 562 -14.28 -20.93 6.44
CA TYR A 562 -14.42 -21.97 7.46
C TYR A 562 -15.61 -22.91 7.22
N LEU A 563 -16.40 -22.71 6.15
CA LEU A 563 -17.50 -23.58 5.75
C LEU A 563 -17.17 -24.29 4.45
N ALA A 564 -17.29 -25.63 4.44
CA ALA A 564 -17.03 -26.45 3.26
C ALA A 564 -18.11 -26.29 2.17
N ASP A 565 -19.38 -26.17 2.60
CA ASP A 565 -20.56 -26.09 1.73
C ASP A 565 -21.34 -24.81 2.01
N PHE A 566 -22.15 -24.39 1.01
CA PHE A 566 -23.05 -23.26 1.20
C PHE A 566 -24.17 -23.65 2.17
N ARG A 567 -24.33 -22.84 3.20
CA ARG A 567 -25.48 -22.84 4.09
C ARG A 567 -25.97 -21.41 4.25
N PRO A 568 -27.26 -21.13 4.00
CA PRO A 568 -27.85 -19.85 4.38
C PRO A 568 -27.58 -19.57 5.85
N GLN A 569 -27.41 -18.32 6.22
CA GLN A 569 -27.13 -17.93 7.61
C GLN A 569 -28.39 -17.83 8.48
N PHE A 570 -29.55 -18.04 7.87
CA PHE A 570 -30.85 -18.07 8.50
C PHE A 570 -31.78 -19.00 7.71
N ASP A 571 -32.90 -19.40 8.32
CA ASP A 571 -33.91 -20.22 7.67
C ASP A 571 -34.66 -19.41 6.60
N LEU A 572 -34.36 -19.70 5.31
CA LEU A 572 -34.96 -18.99 4.16
C LEU A 572 -36.49 -19.20 4.07
N ALA A 573 -36.99 -20.39 4.40
CA ALA A 573 -38.42 -20.69 4.33
C ALA A 573 -39.19 -19.92 5.41
N ALA A 574 -38.71 -20.01 6.66
CA ALA A 574 -39.30 -19.29 7.78
C ALA A 574 -39.27 -17.76 7.58
N PHE A 575 -38.14 -17.24 7.05
CA PHE A 575 -38.00 -15.83 6.74
C PHE A 575 -39.04 -15.39 5.68
N MET A 576 -39.18 -16.11 4.56
CA MET A 576 -40.10 -15.79 3.50
C MET A 576 -41.58 -15.95 3.92
N ASP A 577 -41.88 -16.86 4.83
CA ASP A 577 -43.22 -16.99 5.42
C ASP A 577 -43.58 -15.77 6.26
N ARG A 578 -42.65 -15.25 7.02
CA ARG A 578 -42.82 -14.03 7.83
C ARG A 578 -43.00 -12.76 6.98
N LEU A 579 -42.35 -12.68 5.82
CA LEU A 579 -42.49 -11.56 4.89
C LEU A 579 -43.82 -11.58 4.15
N GLY A 580 -44.40 -12.75 3.98
CA GLY A 580 -45.69 -12.93 3.31
C GLY A 580 -45.60 -13.00 1.76
N PRO A 581 -46.77 -13.00 1.09
CA PRO A 581 -46.88 -13.33 -0.34
C PRO A 581 -46.37 -12.24 -1.30
N ASP A 582 -46.14 -11.02 -0.82
CA ASP A 582 -45.76 -9.89 -1.68
C ASP A 582 -44.28 -9.88 -2.03
N TYR A 583 -43.47 -10.76 -1.45
CA TYR A 583 -42.06 -10.82 -1.64
C TYR A 583 -41.58 -12.08 -2.38
N VAL A 584 -40.46 -11.98 -3.05
CA VAL A 584 -39.67 -13.08 -3.61
C VAL A 584 -38.19 -12.84 -3.33
N LEU A 585 -37.47 -13.90 -2.97
CA LEU A 585 -36.04 -13.84 -2.70
C LEU A 585 -35.25 -14.29 -3.94
N LEU A 586 -34.33 -13.48 -4.41
CA LEU A 586 -33.36 -13.83 -5.44
C LEU A 586 -32.05 -14.25 -4.74
N LEU A 587 -31.82 -15.56 -4.59
CA LEU A 587 -30.63 -16.09 -3.94
C LEU A 587 -29.46 -16.12 -4.90
N ARG A 588 -28.39 -15.43 -4.58
CA ARG A 588 -27.11 -15.50 -5.29
C ARG A 588 -26.00 -16.00 -4.37
N ALA A 589 -25.82 -17.31 -4.29
CA ALA A 589 -24.71 -17.92 -3.59
C ALA A 589 -23.35 -17.58 -4.24
N HIS A 590 -22.28 -17.60 -3.45
CA HIS A 590 -20.95 -17.35 -3.98
C HIS A 590 -20.51 -18.50 -4.91
N TYR A 591 -19.88 -18.17 -6.04
CA TYR A 591 -19.48 -19.12 -7.12
C TYR A 591 -18.48 -20.23 -6.71
N TYR A 592 -17.98 -20.23 -5.50
CA TYR A 592 -17.19 -21.34 -4.94
C TYR A 592 -18.04 -22.48 -4.43
N TYR A 593 -19.31 -22.21 -4.12
CA TYR A 593 -20.22 -23.23 -3.64
C TYR A 593 -20.97 -23.90 -4.79
N LYS A 594 -21.16 -25.21 -4.67
CA LYS A 594 -22.25 -25.89 -5.37
C LYS A 594 -23.43 -25.88 -4.41
N VAL A 595 -24.52 -25.26 -4.83
CA VAL A 595 -25.77 -25.36 -4.08
C VAL A 595 -26.22 -26.81 -4.20
N ALA A 596 -26.26 -27.53 -3.06
CA ALA A 596 -26.86 -28.88 -2.98
C ALA A 596 -28.36 -28.79 -3.33
N GLU A 597 -29.08 -29.91 -3.41
CA GLU A 597 -30.53 -29.87 -3.66
C GLU A 597 -31.19 -28.88 -2.71
N PRO A 598 -31.99 -27.92 -3.26
CA PRO A 598 -32.52 -26.81 -2.47
C PRO A 598 -33.52 -27.31 -1.43
N ASP A 599 -33.29 -26.98 -0.18
CA ASP A 599 -34.20 -27.23 0.96
C ASP A 599 -35.06 -25.98 1.26
N TRP A 600 -35.53 -25.29 0.20
CA TRP A 600 -36.43 -24.11 0.30
C TRP A 600 -37.50 -24.09 -0.80
N PRO A 601 -38.67 -23.44 -0.55
CA PRO A 601 -39.76 -23.40 -1.50
C PRO A 601 -39.40 -22.61 -2.77
N SER A 602 -39.43 -23.28 -3.93
CA SER A 602 -39.02 -22.73 -5.23
C SER A 602 -39.90 -21.60 -5.73
N GLU A 603 -41.14 -21.49 -5.25
CA GLU A 603 -42.07 -20.40 -5.59
C GLU A 603 -41.78 -19.09 -4.84
N LYS A 604 -41.02 -19.13 -3.73
CA LYS A 604 -40.64 -17.96 -2.92
C LYS A 604 -39.15 -17.60 -3.04
N VAL A 605 -38.31 -18.54 -3.45
CA VAL A 605 -36.86 -18.37 -3.59
C VAL A 605 -36.42 -18.77 -5.00
N ILE A 606 -35.91 -17.83 -5.76
CA ILE A 606 -35.35 -18.04 -7.11
C ILE A 606 -33.82 -18.08 -6.99
N ASP A 607 -33.24 -19.23 -7.34
CA ASP A 607 -31.77 -19.32 -7.39
C ASP A 607 -31.23 -18.63 -8.67
N VAL A 608 -30.46 -17.56 -8.46
CA VAL A 608 -29.81 -16.75 -9.50
C VAL A 608 -28.31 -16.83 -9.44
N SER A 609 -27.74 -17.85 -8.76
CA SER A 609 -26.29 -17.99 -8.55
C SER A 609 -25.51 -18.06 -9.86
N GLU A 610 -26.05 -18.71 -10.87
CA GLU A 610 -25.44 -18.83 -12.20
C GLU A 610 -25.74 -17.63 -13.14
N TYR A 611 -26.51 -16.63 -12.70
CA TYR A 611 -26.80 -15.49 -13.54
C TYR A 611 -25.55 -14.63 -13.76
N PRO A 612 -25.15 -14.33 -15.02
CA PRO A 612 -23.81 -13.82 -15.33
C PRO A 612 -23.56 -12.37 -14.87
N SER A 613 -24.59 -11.52 -14.78
CA SER A 613 -24.43 -10.10 -14.44
C SER A 613 -25.07 -9.79 -13.08
N VAL A 614 -24.25 -9.46 -12.09
CA VAL A 614 -24.70 -9.01 -10.78
C VAL A 614 -25.41 -7.65 -10.86
N GLU A 615 -24.96 -6.77 -11.74
CA GLU A 615 -25.54 -5.45 -11.99
C GLU A 615 -27.00 -5.57 -12.49
N ALA A 616 -27.27 -6.58 -13.33
CA ALA A 616 -28.63 -6.86 -13.79
C ALA A 616 -29.54 -7.36 -12.65
N LEU A 617 -29.00 -8.16 -11.73
CA LEU A 617 -29.72 -8.61 -10.54
C LEU A 617 -30.03 -7.44 -9.59
N CYS A 618 -29.06 -6.53 -9.39
CA CYS A 618 -29.28 -5.31 -8.62
C CYS A 618 -30.40 -4.46 -9.24
N LEU A 619 -30.41 -4.25 -10.55
CA LEU A 619 -31.47 -3.51 -11.25
C LEU A 619 -32.83 -4.19 -11.17
N ALA A 620 -32.90 -5.51 -11.12
CA ALA A 620 -34.13 -6.28 -11.06
C ALA A 620 -34.70 -6.41 -9.63
N SER A 621 -33.93 -6.12 -8.59
CA SER A 621 -34.37 -6.22 -7.20
C SER A 621 -34.88 -4.89 -6.65
N ASP A 622 -35.70 -4.95 -5.62
CA ASP A 622 -36.28 -3.80 -4.92
C ASP A 622 -35.56 -3.54 -3.58
N ALA A 623 -34.79 -4.51 -3.09
CA ALA A 623 -33.96 -4.40 -1.89
C ALA A 623 -32.75 -5.32 -1.98
N LEU A 624 -31.67 -4.97 -1.28
CA LEU A 624 -30.52 -5.83 -1.05
C LEU A 624 -30.54 -6.36 0.38
N LEU A 625 -30.39 -7.67 0.52
CA LEU A 625 -30.03 -8.35 1.76
C LEU A 625 -28.64 -8.94 1.57
N THR A 626 -27.71 -8.56 2.41
CA THR A 626 -26.34 -9.08 2.35
C THR A 626 -25.70 -9.08 3.75
N ASP A 627 -24.46 -9.48 3.81
CA ASP A 627 -23.64 -9.41 5.03
C ASP A 627 -22.41 -8.51 4.80
N TYR A 628 -21.22 -9.05 4.60
CA TYR A 628 -19.95 -8.32 4.42
C TYR A 628 -19.51 -8.25 2.96
N SER A 629 -20.44 -8.42 2.03
CA SER A 629 -20.15 -8.45 0.60
C SER A 629 -19.94 -7.06 0.02
N SER A 630 -18.97 -6.95 -0.88
CA SER A 630 -18.70 -5.72 -1.63
C SER A 630 -19.87 -5.22 -2.49
N ILE A 631 -20.90 -6.04 -2.69
CA ILE A 631 -22.10 -5.64 -3.46
C ILE A 631 -22.85 -4.47 -2.84
N MET A 632 -22.74 -4.26 -1.52
CA MET A 632 -23.38 -3.14 -0.84
C MET A 632 -22.91 -1.78 -1.38
N PHE A 633 -21.64 -1.68 -1.77
CA PHE A 633 -21.09 -0.46 -2.36
C PHE A 633 -21.64 -0.21 -3.77
N ASP A 634 -21.80 -1.27 -4.56
CA ASP A 634 -22.40 -1.14 -5.89
C ASP A 634 -23.89 -0.78 -5.78
N TYR A 635 -24.62 -1.48 -4.87
CA TYR A 635 -26.04 -1.29 -4.67
C TYR A 635 -26.41 0.08 -4.12
N ALA A 636 -25.52 0.71 -3.34
CA ALA A 636 -25.68 2.06 -2.81
C ALA A 636 -25.85 3.14 -3.90
N ASN A 637 -25.51 2.82 -5.17
CA ASN A 637 -25.80 3.68 -6.33
C ASN A 637 -27.29 3.71 -6.72
N LEU A 638 -28.13 2.84 -6.15
CA LEU A 638 -29.58 2.78 -6.36
C LEU A 638 -30.28 3.49 -5.18
N ASP A 639 -30.49 4.79 -5.31
CA ASP A 639 -30.92 5.69 -4.23
C ASP A 639 -32.19 5.31 -3.51
N ASP A 640 -33.16 4.76 -4.27
CA ASP A 640 -34.50 4.44 -3.81
C ASP A 640 -34.63 3.06 -3.16
N ARG A 641 -33.55 2.26 -3.11
CA ARG A 641 -33.60 0.85 -2.74
C ARG A 641 -32.87 0.58 -1.43
N PRO A 642 -33.57 -0.05 -0.44
CA PRO A 642 -32.96 -0.33 0.86
C PRO A 642 -31.88 -1.38 0.80
N ILE A 643 -30.93 -1.26 1.74
CA ILE A 643 -29.90 -2.25 2.03
C ILE A 643 -30.11 -2.72 3.47
N VAL A 644 -30.16 -4.04 3.67
CA VAL A 644 -30.20 -4.67 4.98
C VAL A 644 -28.97 -5.56 5.12
N ILE A 645 -28.23 -5.36 6.19
CA ILE A 645 -27.03 -6.13 6.52
C ILE A 645 -27.37 -7.15 7.62
N PHE A 646 -27.13 -8.42 7.36
CA PHE A 646 -27.27 -9.46 8.38
C PHE A 646 -25.88 -9.79 8.95
N ALA A 647 -25.59 -9.26 10.14
CA ALA A 647 -24.27 -9.25 10.76
C ALA A 647 -24.21 -10.15 12.01
N ASN A 648 -24.66 -11.39 11.92
CA ASN A 648 -24.75 -12.34 13.04
C ASN A 648 -23.39 -12.90 13.50
N ASP A 649 -22.35 -12.79 12.70
CA ASP A 649 -20.99 -13.29 12.99
C ASP A 649 -19.90 -12.22 12.80
N TRP A 650 -20.27 -10.92 12.99
CA TRP A 650 -19.39 -9.79 12.73
C TRP A 650 -18.03 -9.88 13.43
N ASP A 651 -18.02 -10.13 14.74
CA ASP A 651 -16.78 -10.22 15.52
C ASP A 651 -15.84 -11.33 15.02
N THR A 652 -16.43 -12.48 14.65
CA THR A 652 -15.69 -13.60 14.05
C THR A 652 -15.11 -13.22 12.70
N TYR A 653 -15.86 -12.49 11.88
CA TYR A 653 -15.40 -12.04 10.58
C TYR A 653 -14.24 -11.05 10.70
N VAL A 654 -14.36 -10.07 11.60
CA VAL A 654 -13.31 -9.08 11.88
C VAL A 654 -12.01 -9.76 12.33
N LEU A 655 -12.09 -10.68 13.29
CA LEU A 655 -10.91 -11.40 13.80
C LEU A 655 -10.24 -12.26 12.74
N THR A 656 -11.03 -12.92 11.88
CA THR A 656 -10.48 -13.91 10.94
C THR A 656 -10.00 -13.30 9.62
N ARG A 657 -10.62 -12.23 9.17
CA ARG A 657 -10.39 -11.60 7.85
C ARG A 657 -9.80 -10.21 7.92
N GLY A 658 -9.98 -9.51 9.03
CA GLY A 658 -9.73 -8.07 9.12
C GLY A 658 -10.66 -7.26 8.21
N VAL A 659 -10.93 -6.04 8.58
CA VAL A 659 -11.77 -5.12 7.82
C VAL A 659 -11.09 -3.78 7.65
N ASN A 660 -11.46 -3.05 6.59
CA ASN A 660 -10.92 -1.73 6.29
C ASN A 660 -11.68 -0.62 7.04
N PHE A 661 -12.91 -0.88 7.45
CA PHE A 661 -13.68 -0.01 8.35
C PHE A 661 -14.77 -0.82 9.06
N ASP A 662 -15.28 -0.28 10.16
CA ASP A 662 -16.37 -0.90 10.92
C ASP A 662 -17.73 -0.55 10.28
N ILE A 663 -18.37 -1.55 9.68
CA ILE A 663 -19.67 -1.40 9.04
C ILE A 663 -20.80 -1.12 10.06
N THR A 664 -20.61 -1.48 11.32
CA THR A 664 -21.61 -1.22 12.38
C THR A 664 -21.64 0.24 12.79
N SER A 665 -20.49 0.92 12.68
CA SER A 665 -20.37 2.35 12.95
C SER A 665 -20.79 3.23 11.76
N PHE A 666 -20.71 2.70 10.53
CA PHE A 666 -21.07 3.41 9.32
C PHE A 666 -21.84 2.49 8.34
N PRO A 667 -23.10 2.16 8.65
CA PRO A 667 -23.87 1.19 7.88
C PRO A 667 -24.46 1.77 6.58
N PRO A 668 -24.67 0.93 5.52
CA PRO A 668 -25.36 1.36 4.31
C PRO A 668 -26.90 1.38 4.45
N GLY A 669 -27.42 1.00 5.60
CA GLY A 669 -28.87 0.87 5.86
C GLY A 669 -29.16 0.26 7.22
N VAL A 670 -30.09 -0.69 7.30
CA VAL A 670 -30.42 -1.39 8.55
C VAL A 670 -29.43 -2.52 8.81
N ILE A 671 -28.94 -2.64 10.04
CA ILE A 671 -28.20 -3.81 10.52
C ILE A 671 -29.12 -4.66 11.36
N ALA A 672 -29.10 -5.97 11.11
CA ALA A 672 -29.76 -7.01 11.89
C ALA A 672 -28.72 -8.03 12.35
N THR A 673 -28.78 -8.44 13.60
CA THR A 673 -27.88 -9.43 14.20
C THR A 673 -28.60 -10.76 14.51
N THR A 674 -29.93 -10.71 14.53
CA THR A 674 -30.82 -11.86 14.75
C THR A 674 -31.81 -11.99 13.61
N GLU A 675 -32.37 -13.21 13.42
CA GLU A 675 -33.39 -13.48 12.40
C GLU A 675 -34.68 -12.68 12.65
N ASP A 676 -34.98 -12.39 13.91
CA ASP A 676 -36.15 -11.57 14.27
C ASP A 676 -35.96 -10.10 13.87
N GLU A 677 -34.79 -9.54 14.08
CA GLU A 677 -34.43 -8.19 13.62
C GLU A 677 -34.45 -8.11 12.10
N LEU A 678 -33.89 -9.15 11.44
CA LEU A 678 -33.88 -9.24 9.99
C LEU A 678 -35.30 -9.21 9.40
N ALA A 679 -36.20 -10.04 9.91
CA ALA A 679 -37.56 -10.05 9.45
C ALA A 679 -38.28 -8.73 9.75
N ARG A 680 -38.11 -8.16 10.95
CA ARG A 680 -38.69 -6.84 11.31
C ARG A 680 -38.20 -5.72 10.41
N ALA A 681 -36.96 -5.72 9.94
CA ALA A 681 -36.49 -4.70 9.02
C ALA A 681 -37.37 -4.53 7.79
N PHE A 682 -37.96 -5.62 7.28
CA PHE A 682 -38.86 -5.61 6.13
C PHE A 682 -40.34 -5.48 6.54
N THR A 683 -40.83 -6.21 7.55
CA THR A 683 -42.22 -6.28 7.91
C THR A 683 -42.74 -5.01 8.57
N THR A 684 -41.92 -4.27 9.30
CA THR A 684 -42.26 -2.96 9.88
C THR A 684 -41.99 -1.78 8.93
N GLY A 685 -41.34 -2.02 7.79
CA GLY A 685 -40.91 -0.98 6.88
C GLY A 685 -39.65 -0.22 7.33
N ALA A 686 -38.96 -0.65 8.39
CA ALA A 686 -37.79 0.02 8.91
C ALA A 686 -36.66 0.17 7.85
N ALA A 687 -36.54 -0.77 6.90
CA ALA A 687 -35.60 -0.70 5.79
C ALA A 687 -35.84 0.52 4.86
N TRP A 688 -37.04 1.06 4.82
CA TRP A 688 -37.43 2.25 4.07
C TRP A 688 -37.61 3.50 4.94
N GLY A 689 -37.43 3.39 6.26
CA GLY A 689 -37.58 4.50 7.20
C GLY A 689 -36.48 5.55 7.07
N ASP A 690 -36.71 6.75 7.61
CA ASP A 690 -35.87 7.93 7.46
C ASP A 690 -34.40 7.66 7.92
N ALA A 691 -34.21 6.91 9.00
CA ALA A 691 -32.89 6.54 9.50
C ALA A 691 -32.10 5.70 8.46
N ALA A 692 -32.76 4.70 7.84
CA ALA A 692 -32.12 3.88 6.82
C ALA A 692 -31.86 4.66 5.53
N VAL A 693 -32.74 5.60 5.17
CA VAL A 693 -32.56 6.52 4.04
C VAL A 693 -31.32 7.40 4.28
N LYS A 694 -31.20 7.97 5.49
CA LYS A 694 -30.05 8.78 5.87
C LYS A 694 -28.75 7.97 5.82
N HIS A 695 -28.74 6.77 6.40
CA HIS A 695 -27.56 5.89 6.37
C HIS A 695 -27.11 5.59 4.92
N ARG A 696 -28.06 5.30 4.01
CA ARG A 696 -27.71 5.08 2.59
C ARG A 696 -27.13 6.32 1.93
N ALA A 697 -27.70 7.49 2.18
CA ALA A 697 -27.21 8.74 1.62
C ALA A 697 -25.76 9.03 2.08
N ASP A 698 -25.53 8.92 3.39
CA ASP A 698 -24.19 9.13 3.98
C ASP A 698 -23.20 8.10 3.43
N PHE A 699 -23.59 6.82 3.37
CA PHE A 699 -22.75 5.74 2.82
C PHE A 699 -22.43 5.96 1.34
N ARG A 700 -23.40 6.35 0.52
CA ARG A 700 -23.19 6.66 -0.89
C ARG A 700 -22.26 7.85 -1.07
N ALA A 701 -22.45 8.93 -0.33
CA ALA A 701 -21.60 10.11 -0.39
C ALA A 701 -20.12 9.76 -0.11
N ARG A 702 -19.87 8.85 0.83
CA ARG A 702 -18.53 8.43 1.22
C ARG A 702 -17.91 7.40 0.25
N PHE A 703 -18.68 6.43 -0.23
CA PHE A 703 -18.14 5.26 -0.92
C PHE A 703 -18.43 5.18 -2.43
N CYS A 704 -19.25 6.08 -2.95
CA CYS A 704 -19.59 6.16 -4.38
C CYS A 704 -19.38 7.57 -4.98
N PRO A 705 -18.39 8.39 -4.51
CA PRO A 705 -18.29 9.79 -4.93
C PRO A 705 -17.95 9.97 -6.40
N TRP A 706 -17.37 8.95 -7.04
CA TRP A 706 -16.91 8.97 -8.43
C TRP A 706 -17.79 8.18 -9.39
N ASP A 707 -18.83 7.52 -8.87
CA ASP A 707 -19.81 6.80 -9.69
C ASP A 707 -20.90 7.76 -10.21
N ASP A 708 -20.87 8.06 -11.52
CA ASP A 708 -21.77 9.00 -12.21
C ASP A 708 -22.26 8.49 -13.57
N GLY A 709 -21.98 7.22 -13.87
CA GLY A 709 -22.34 6.61 -15.15
C GLY A 709 -21.32 6.82 -16.27
N GLN A 710 -20.12 7.36 -16.00
CA GLN A 710 -19.09 7.66 -17.01
C GLN A 710 -17.72 7.00 -16.72
N ALA A 711 -17.63 6.13 -15.73
CA ALA A 711 -16.37 5.51 -15.32
C ALA A 711 -15.70 4.68 -16.44
N ALA A 712 -16.49 3.94 -17.23
CA ALA A 712 -15.98 3.19 -18.37
C ALA A 712 -15.39 4.11 -19.44
N GLU A 713 -16.01 5.25 -19.68
CA GLU A 713 -15.53 6.23 -20.65
C GLU A 713 -14.21 6.86 -20.18
N ARG A 714 -14.09 7.27 -18.91
CA ARG A 714 -12.87 7.79 -18.32
C ARG A 714 -11.73 6.76 -18.44
N ALA A 715 -12.00 5.48 -18.16
CA ALA A 715 -11.01 4.41 -18.33
C ALA A 715 -10.52 4.28 -19.79
N VAL A 716 -11.42 4.34 -20.77
CA VAL A 716 -11.08 4.26 -22.20
C VAL A 716 -10.24 5.46 -22.61
N ARG A 717 -10.65 6.68 -22.27
CA ARG A 717 -9.92 7.91 -22.60
C ARG A 717 -8.50 7.87 -22.05
N ARG A 718 -8.34 7.51 -20.78
CA ARG A 718 -7.03 7.47 -20.12
C ARG A 718 -6.12 6.37 -20.70
N VAL A 719 -6.63 5.15 -20.84
CA VAL A 719 -5.81 3.96 -21.13
C VAL A 719 -5.59 3.76 -22.63
N PHE A 720 -6.64 3.92 -23.47
CA PHE A 720 -6.55 3.64 -24.90
C PHE A 720 -6.27 4.87 -25.74
N LEU A 721 -6.75 6.04 -25.32
CA LEU A 721 -6.57 7.30 -26.05
C LEU A 721 -5.44 8.17 -25.45
N SER A 722 -4.89 7.78 -24.29
CA SER A 722 -3.79 8.48 -23.60
C SER A 722 -4.13 9.95 -23.25
N GLU A 723 -5.40 10.26 -23.08
CA GLU A 723 -5.84 11.55 -22.60
C GLU A 723 -5.47 11.71 -21.12
N LYS A 724 -5.05 12.90 -20.70
CA LYS A 724 -4.85 13.18 -19.27
C LYS A 724 -6.23 13.43 -18.65
N SER A 725 -6.50 12.79 -17.51
CA SER A 725 -7.70 13.02 -16.69
C SER A 725 -7.68 14.42 -16.08
#